data_a7a12730518973bf3b8a946d8db68afa
#
_entry.id   a7a12730518973bf3b8a946d8db68afa
#
_cell.length_a   1.000
_cell.length_b   1.000
_cell.length_c   1.000
_cell.angle_alpha   90.00
_cell.angle_beta   90.00
_cell.angle_gamma   90.00
#
_symmetry.space_group_name_H-M   'P 1'
#
loop_
_entity.id
_entity.type
_entity.pdbx_description
1 polymer ?
#
loop_
_entity_poly.entity_id
_entity_poly.type
_entity_poly.pdbx_seq_one_letter_code
_entity_poly.pdbx_strand_id
1 'polypeptide(L)'
;MTSTAPERFKMETNFEGLIKLLAEHLYSEPDVFVRELVQNASDSIVRRRRAEPDLAGRIEIKADPSTRTLRFRDNGLGMDRRDIREFLSVIGSSGTGTTRRELTGQGGAALELIGQFGIGMRSAFVVAERVVVRTRKVGEPRGFAWHNSGSVDCELYADAKEEVGTEIIVSVAPNYAFLLEESRLREVVVRYCEFIQFPVSVNGRGPVNAVEAPWHRAAWPSDEARAAGYEDFLNRRYPDLILDVIPVEVSGEYEARGALFISDRSLPDINTAGTVDIYVRRMLIRAGDDSLLPPWAKFVRGVIDTPDLCPTAAREQVQRTHPSFAHIQRRLGDCIVERLAYLAEFEPAKFERINRWHHYHLKGMAFHHEEFFERVVDLLLFETNRGMMSLARYVAEAAARTTEGRETPLYYFAYRGAATQFYRLAEARDLLVINAGYTFEEELLRKYAGRHAGRVRLERLDATDDPGLFGRLSESEQEQFRQLELDMEGHLLRSGAEEVRVQVRRFEPEDLPAVIIETAESEAERKLESRLTALALTDAFDDLAREALEQSRRRPRRLSLNASNPLVLRLLAEDRRNPLVREVMLGVYHSALLYSHNLLTPSNAEAVHGHLVRLCSMSLADGEALLRYRPEDEELDLVG
;
A
#
# COMPACT_ATOMS: atom_id res chain seq x y z
N MET A 1 69.66 -13.37 5.89
CA MET A 1 68.21 -13.32 5.94
C MET A 1 67.75 -14.61 6.59
N THR A 2 67.48 -14.59 7.90
CA THR A 2 67.00 -15.75 8.65
C THR A 2 65.50 -15.91 8.34
N SER A 3 65.17 -16.95 7.57
CA SER A 3 63.78 -17.37 7.36
C SER A 3 63.23 -17.93 8.70
N THR A 4 62.51 -17.09 9.42
CA THR A 4 61.73 -17.57 10.55
C THR A 4 60.48 -18.29 10.01
N ALA A 5 60.41 -19.59 10.17
CA ALA A 5 59.17 -20.34 9.86
C ALA A 5 57.99 -19.77 10.69
N PRO A 6 56.80 -19.66 10.12
CA PRO A 6 55.67 -19.09 10.81
C PRO A 6 55.32 -19.99 12.02
N GLU A 7 55.16 -19.34 13.16
CA GLU A 7 54.62 -20.01 14.36
C GLU A 7 53.15 -20.40 14.12
N ARG A 8 52.80 -21.66 14.27
CA ARG A 8 51.43 -22.17 14.08
C ARG A 8 50.84 -22.48 15.45
N PHE A 9 49.78 -21.76 15.82
CA PHE A 9 49.00 -22.08 17.03
C PHE A 9 47.54 -22.29 16.64
N LYS A 10 46.79 -23.08 17.48
CA LYS A 10 45.35 -23.25 17.30
C LYS A 10 44.62 -22.12 18.01
N MET A 11 43.58 -21.62 17.36
CA MET A 11 42.66 -20.69 18.02
C MET A 11 41.91 -21.45 19.12
N GLU A 12 41.93 -20.90 20.33
CA GLU A 12 41.15 -21.41 21.45
C GLU A 12 39.80 -20.68 21.50
N THR A 13 38.74 -21.45 21.80
CA THR A 13 37.38 -20.94 21.88
C THR A 13 37.00 -20.70 23.34
N ASN A 14 36.80 -19.48 23.73
CA ASN A 14 36.17 -19.17 25.02
C ASN A 14 34.66 -19.44 24.90
N PHE A 15 34.19 -20.57 25.39
CA PHE A 15 32.81 -21.04 25.29
C PHE A 15 31.85 -20.12 26.04
N GLU A 16 32.19 -19.68 27.25
CA GLU A 16 31.35 -18.75 28.03
C GLU A 16 31.22 -17.38 27.32
N GLY A 17 32.33 -16.89 26.77
CA GLY A 17 32.33 -15.66 25.95
C GLY A 17 31.48 -15.81 24.68
N LEU A 18 31.54 -17.00 24.04
CA LEU A 18 30.72 -17.27 22.86
C LEU A 18 29.20 -17.34 23.22
N ILE A 19 28.84 -18.01 24.31
CA ILE A 19 27.44 -18.05 24.78
C ILE A 19 26.96 -16.63 25.12
N LYS A 20 27.78 -15.84 25.78
CA LYS A 20 27.46 -14.46 26.12
C LYS A 20 27.26 -13.59 24.86
N LEU A 21 28.12 -13.73 23.85
CA LEU A 21 27.97 -13.04 22.55
C LEU A 21 26.69 -13.47 21.83
N LEU A 22 26.38 -14.77 21.85
CA LEU A 22 25.13 -15.28 21.27
C LEU A 22 23.90 -14.76 22.03
N ALA A 23 23.99 -14.65 23.35
CA ALA A 23 22.93 -14.16 24.22
C ALA A 23 22.66 -12.66 24.02
N GLU A 24 23.73 -11.85 23.96
CA GLU A 24 23.63 -10.39 23.96
C GLU A 24 23.44 -9.78 22.56
N HIS A 25 23.85 -10.50 21.48
CA HIS A 25 23.92 -9.92 20.14
C HIS A 25 23.20 -10.71 19.05
N LEU A 26 22.83 -11.97 19.28
CA LEU A 26 22.17 -12.77 18.26
C LEU A 26 20.63 -12.69 18.34
N TYR A 27 20.07 -12.51 19.53
CA TYR A 27 18.63 -12.50 19.75
C TYR A 27 18.17 -11.15 20.27
N SER A 28 17.14 -10.59 19.64
CA SER A 28 16.56 -9.31 20.04
C SER A 28 15.75 -9.38 21.34
N GLU A 29 15.17 -10.54 21.63
CA GLU A 29 14.33 -10.76 22.82
C GLU A 29 14.71 -12.07 23.54
N PRO A 30 14.69 -12.09 24.89
CA PRO A 30 15.11 -13.26 25.67
C PRO A 30 14.14 -14.45 25.54
N ASP A 31 12.89 -14.26 25.13
CA ASP A 31 11.87 -15.31 24.99
C ASP A 31 11.98 -16.12 23.68
N VAL A 32 12.88 -15.75 22.78
CA VAL A 32 13.14 -16.47 21.52
C VAL A 32 13.52 -17.93 21.75
N PHE A 33 14.14 -18.28 22.92
CA PHE A 33 14.46 -19.67 23.24
C PHE A 33 13.21 -20.58 23.28
N VAL A 34 12.04 -20.06 23.67
CA VAL A 34 10.77 -20.80 23.66
C VAL A 34 10.44 -21.24 22.23
N ARG A 35 10.56 -20.32 21.26
CA ARG A 35 10.42 -20.63 19.83
C ARG A 35 11.34 -21.78 19.41
N GLU A 36 12.62 -21.69 19.76
CA GLU A 36 13.62 -22.66 19.35
C GLU A 36 13.36 -24.05 19.97
N LEU A 37 12.94 -24.10 21.25
CA LEU A 37 12.65 -25.39 21.92
C LEU A 37 11.37 -26.03 21.38
N VAL A 38 10.31 -25.24 21.12
CA VAL A 38 9.07 -25.75 20.50
C VAL A 38 9.34 -26.25 19.08
N GLN A 39 10.20 -25.57 18.34
CA GLN A 39 10.62 -25.97 17.01
C GLN A 39 11.36 -27.31 17.03
N ASN A 40 12.34 -27.46 17.92
CA ASN A 40 13.07 -28.73 18.09
C ASN A 40 12.13 -29.89 18.46
N ALA A 41 11.13 -29.61 19.29
CA ALA A 41 10.09 -30.57 19.64
C ALA A 41 9.25 -30.96 18.41
N SER A 42 8.81 -29.99 17.62
CA SER A 42 8.09 -30.23 16.38
C SER A 42 8.90 -31.09 15.39
N ASP A 43 10.16 -30.71 15.13
CA ASP A 43 11.04 -31.46 14.24
C ASP A 43 11.29 -32.91 14.74
N SER A 44 11.39 -33.13 16.05
CA SER A 44 11.51 -34.42 16.65
C SER A 44 10.27 -35.29 16.41
N ILE A 45 9.07 -34.71 16.52
CA ILE A 45 7.81 -35.41 16.25
C ILE A 45 7.67 -35.72 14.74
N VAL A 46 7.99 -34.78 13.84
CA VAL A 46 7.98 -35.03 12.39
C VAL A 46 8.90 -36.21 12.02
N ARG A 47 10.10 -36.27 12.60
CA ARG A 47 11.02 -37.41 12.40
C ARG A 47 10.45 -38.72 12.89
N ARG A 48 9.79 -38.77 14.05
CA ARG A 48 9.17 -39.99 14.59
C ARG A 48 7.99 -40.45 13.74
N ARG A 49 7.16 -39.54 13.22
CA ARG A 49 6.04 -39.88 12.34
C ARG A 49 6.42 -40.61 11.05
N ARG A 50 7.68 -40.60 10.65
CA ARG A 50 8.14 -41.43 9.54
C ARG A 50 8.03 -42.90 9.79
N ALA A 51 8.34 -43.34 11.02
CA ALA A 51 8.21 -44.72 11.44
C ALA A 51 6.82 -45.04 12.00
N GLU A 52 6.14 -44.00 12.53
CA GLU A 52 4.84 -44.09 13.19
C GLU A 52 3.90 -43.01 12.63
N PRO A 53 3.34 -43.17 11.39
CA PRO A 53 2.53 -42.10 10.72
C PRO A 53 1.33 -41.63 11.53
N ASP A 54 0.69 -42.52 12.28
CA ASP A 54 -0.51 -42.25 13.08
C ASP A 54 -0.21 -41.63 14.45
N LEU A 55 1.06 -41.33 14.77
CA LEU A 55 1.44 -40.76 16.04
C LEU A 55 0.70 -39.41 16.27
N ALA A 56 -0.07 -39.34 17.34
CA ALA A 56 -0.60 -38.09 17.86
C ALA A 56 0.53 -37.28 18.52
N GLY A 57 1.17 -36.40 17.75
CA GLY A 57 2.22 -35.50 18.24
C GLY A 57 1.67 -34.49 19.25
N ARG A 58 2.43 -34.22 20.33
CA ARG A 58 2.08 -33.24 21.35
C ARG A 58 3.31 -32.57 21.93
N ILE A 59 3.15 -31.30 22.29
CA ILE A 59 4.17 -30.48 22.94
C ILE A 59 3.56 -29.87 24.20
N GLU A 60 4.23 -30.04 25.33
CA GLU A 60 3.78 -29.52 26.63
C GLU A 60 4.81 -28.57 27.19
N ILE A 61 4.38 -27.36 27.61
CA ILE A 61 5.19 -26.39 28.34
C ILE A 61 4.63 -26.28 29.75
N LYS A 62 5.47 -26.45 30.76
CA LYS A 62 5.09 -26.26 32.16
C LYS A 62 6.04 -25.30 32.85
N ALA A 63 5.48 -24.26 33.45
CA ALA A 63 6.20 -23.34 34.31
C ALA A 63 5.95 -23.68 35.78
N ASP A 64 7.01 -23.67 36.54
CA ASP A 64 6.96 -23.78 38.01
C ASP A 64 7.70 -22.56 38.62
N PRO A 65 6.96 -21.51 39.03
CA PRO A 65 7.56 -20.35 39.66
C PRO A 65 8.27 -20.63 40.97
N SER A 66 7.84 -21.67 41.72
CA SER A 66 8.41 -22.02 43.02
C SER A 66 9.84 -22.54 42.92
N THR A 67 10.13 -23.31 41.88
CA THR A 67 11.45 -23.85 41.55
C THR A 67 12.19 -23.07 40.48
N ARG A 68 11.57 -22.01 39.96
CA ARG A 68 12.04 -21.24 38.80
C ARG A 68 12.40 -22.11 37.61
N THR A 69 11.55 -23.10 37.27
CA THR A 69 11.80 -24.02 36.16
C THR A 69 10.76 -23.90 35.06
N LEU A 70 11.23 -23.94 33.80
CA LEU A 70 10.40 -24.18 32.61
C LEU A 70 10.71 -25.58 32.08
N ARG A 71 9.66 -26.35 31.78
CA ARG A 71 9.78 -27.70 31.22
C ARG A 71 9.12 -27.75 29.86
N PHE A 72 9.86 -28.20 28.86
CA PHE A 72 9.37 -28.44 27.49
C PHE A 72 9.40 -29.93 27.25
N ARG A 73 8.27 -30.55 26.95
CA ARG A 73 8.14 -31.99 26.75
C ARG A 73 7.52 -32.25 25.38
N ASP A 74 8.13 -33.15 24.62
CA ASP A 74 7.62 -33.71 23.37
C ASP A 74 7.55 -35.23 23.41
N ASN A 75 6.70 -35.82 22.57
CA ASN A 75 6.65 -37.25 22.31
C ASN A 75 7.28 -37.58 20.93
N GLY A 76 8.32 -36.85 20.54
CA GLY A 76 9.05 -37.09 19.30
C GLY A 76 9.98 -38.29 19.33
N LEU A 77 10.96 -38.31 18.40
CA LEU A 77 11.90 -39.43 18.21
C LEU A 77 12.76 -39.74 19.44
N GLY A 78 13.09 -38.69 20.23
CA GLY A 78 14.08 -38.79 21.31
C GLY A 78 15.52 -38.90 20.78
N MET A 79 16.48 -39.07 21.71
CA MET A 79 17.90 -39.13 21.41
C MET A 79 18.53 -40.32 22.15
N ASP A 80 19.46 -41.03 21.49
CA ASP A 80 20.36 -41.97 22.10
C ASP A 80 21.66 -41.28 22.57
N ARG A 81 22.59 -42.09 23.15
CA ARG A 81 23.87 -41.57 23.65
C ARG A 81 24.73 -40.91 22.58
N ARG A 82 24.68 -41.41 21.35
CA ARG A 82 25.43 -40.87 20.21
C ARG A 82 24.83 -39.55 19.77
N ASP A 83 23.51 -39.48 19.62
CA ASP A 83 22.79 -38.26 19.25
C ASP A 83 23.05 -37.13 20.26
N ILE A 84 23.05 -37.44 21.57
CA ILE A 84 23.34 -36.46 22.63
C ILE A 84 24.74 -35.88 22.45
N ARG A 85 25.74 -36.73 22.23
CA ARG A 85 27.11 -36.26 22.01
C ARG A 85 27.28 -35.45 20.75
N GLU A 86 26.60 -35.84 19.68
CA GLU A 86 26.70 -35.18 18.38
C GLU A 86 25.94 -33.83 18.33
N PHE A 87 24.72 -33.81 18.89
CA PHE A 87 23.81 -32.65 18.72
C PHE A 87 23.78 -31.70 19.92
N LEU A 88 24.04 -32.20 21.14
CA LEU A 88 24.04 -31.33 22.32
C LEU A 88 25.45 -30.88 22.74
N SER A 89 26.51 -31.60 22.35
CA SER A 89 27.88 -31.26 22.79
C SER A 89 28.72 -30.58 21.70
N VAL A 90 28.25 -30.52 20.44
CA VAL A 90 28.97 -29.87 19.35
C VAL A 90 28.21 -28.62 18.87
N ILE A 91 28.89 -27.47 18.88
CA ILE A 91 28.30 -26.23 18.38
C ILE A 91 28.19 -26.29 16.84
N GLY A 92 27.01 -25.95 16.31
CA GLY A 92 26.77 -25.96 14.85
C GLY A 92 26.43 -27.35 14.28
N SER A 93 26.34 -28.39 15.12
CA SER A 93 25.83 -29.69 14.70
C SER A 93 24.31 -29.77 14.92
N SER A 94 23.56 -30.19 13.90
CA SER A 94 22.10 -30.33 13.96
C SER A 94 21.67 -31.66 13.35
N GLY A 95 20.97 -32.48 14.11
CA GLY A 95 20.35 -33.71 13.61
C GLY A 95 19.35 -33.48 12.51
N THR A 96 18.66 -32.33 12.52
CA THR A 96 17.76 -31.88 11.48
C THR A 96 18.51 -31.55 10.20
N GLY A 97 19.66 -30.87 10.31
CA GLY A 97 20.52 -30.54 9.17
C GLY A 97 21.15 -31.75 8.50
N THR A 98 21.54 -32.78 9.28
CA THR A 98 22.08 -34.07 8.77
C THR A 98 21.00 -34.84 8.03
N THR A 99 19.83 -35.01 8.62
CA THR A 99 18.68 -35.69 7.99
C THR A 99 18.26 -35.02 6.69
N ARG A 100 18.28 -33.69 6.65
CA ARG A 100 17.93 -32.91 5.43
C ARG A 100 18.94 -33.14 4.30
N ARG A 101 20.25 -33.15 4.59
CA ARG A 101 21.30 -33.42 3.58
C ARG A 101 21.20 -34.83 3.00
N GLU A 102 20.94 -35.83 3.84
CA GLU A 102 20.77 -37.20 3.40
C GLU A 102 19.57 -37.38 2.47
N LEU A 103 18.51 -36.61 2.69
CA LEU A 103 17.27 -36.68 1.90
C LEU A 103 17.35 -35.95 0.56
N THR A 104 17.98 -34.78 0.52
CA THR A 104 18.19 -34.05 -0.73
C THR A 104 19.10 -34.86 -1.68
N GLY A 105 20.01 -35.65 -1.15
CA GLY A 105 20.84 -36.57 -1.92
C GLY A 105 20.12 -37.81 -2.50
N GLN A 106 18.93 -38.15 -1.98
CA GLN A 106 18.17 -39.37 -2.36
C GLN A 106 16.90 -39.08 -3.16
N GLY A 107 16.65 -37.81 -3.59
CA GLY A 107 15.45 -37.45 -4.35
C GLY A 107 14.12 -37.55 -3.57
N GLY A 108 14.20 -37.64 -2.23
CA GLY A 108 13.02 -37.67 -1.36
C GLY A 108 12.35 -36.31 -1.19
N ALA A 109 11.03 -36.32 -1.00
CA ALA A 109 10.25 -35.09 -0.70
C ALA A 109 10.87 -34.30 0.45
N ALA A 110 10.98 -32.99 0.26
CA ALA A 110 11.51 -32.08 1.29
C ALA A 110 10.67 -32.21 2.56
N LEU A 111 11.31 -32.61 3.66
CA LEU A 111 10.63 -32.67 4.95
C LEU A 111 10.34 -31.26 5.46
N GLU A 112 9.21 -31.11 6.11
CA GLU A 112 8.84 -29.92 6.88
C GLU A 112 9.69 -29.77 8.17
N LEU A 113 11.00 -29.98 8.08
CA LEU A 113 11.93 -29.82 9.21
C LEU A 113 12.41 -28.37 9.26
N ILE A 114 12.27 -27.74 10.41
CA ILE A 114 12.49 -26.31 10.62
C ILE A 114 13.94 -26.00 11.02
N GLY A 115 14.55 -26.81 11.89
CA GLY A 115 15.91 -26.60 12.44
C GLY A 115 17.02 -26.71 11.41
N GLN A 116 17.90 -25.72 11.32
CA GLN A 116 19.00 -25.70 10.32
C GLN A 116 20.41 -25.53 10.92
N PHE A 117 20.55 -24.78 12.01
CA PHE A 117 21.85 -24.24 12.43
C PHE A 117 22.50 -24.94 13.64
N GLY A 118 21.78 -25.82 14.37
CA GLY A 118 22.31 -26.51 15.55
C GLY A 118 22.67 -25.58 16.73
N ILE A 119 22.16 -24.38 16.77
CA ILE A 119 22.38 -23.40 17.84
C ILE A 119 21.12 -23.16 18.68
N GLY A 120 19.94 -23.59 18.21
CA GLY A 120 18.65 -23.27 18.84
C GLY A 120 18.53 -23.66 20.30
N MET A 121 19.01 -24.87 20.66
CA MET A 121 18.98 -25.32 22.07
C MET A 121 19.83 -24.44 22.99
N ARG A 122 20.89 -23.82 22.47
CA ARG A 122 21.79 -22.95 23.25
C ARG A 122 21.19 -21.59 23.56
N SER A 123 20.15 -21.17 22.85
CA SER A 123 19.39 -19.95 23.18
C SER A 123 18.80 -20.04 24.60
N ALA A 124 18.56 -21.25 25.12
CA ALA A 124 18.10 -21.40 26.49
C ALA A 124 19.10 -20.87 27.53
N PHE A 125 20.41 -20.88 27.25
CA PHE A 125 21.43 -20.35 28.16
C PHE A 125 21.45 -18.84 28.29
N VAL A 126 20.71 -18.14 27.43
CA VAL A 126 20.46 -16.68 27.57
C VAL A 126 19.75 -16.40 28.90
N VAL A 127 18.81 -17.26 29.27
CA VAL A 127 17.91 -17.11 30.43
C VAL A 127 18.16 -18.12 31.52
N ALA A 128 18.96 -19.16 31.27
CA ALA A 128 19.12 -20.29 32.16
C ALA A 128 20.41 -20.27 32.96
N GLU A 129 20.31 -20.57 34.26
CA GLU A 129 21.44 -20.96 35.09
C GLU A 129 21.88 -22.41 34.82
N ARG A 130 20.93 -23.27 34.43
CA ARG A 130 21.15 -24.70 34.17
C ARG A 130 20.10 -25.21 33.17
N VAL A 131 20.53 -26.09 32.27
CA VAL A 131 19.66 -26.86 31.36
C VAL A 131 19.87 -28.35 31.57
N VAL A 132 18.77 -29.09 31.75
CA VAL A 132 18.75 -30.55 31.83
C VAL A 132 17.90 -31.11 30.69
N VAL A 133 18.46 -32.02 29.91
CA VAL A 133 17.75 -32.72 28.82
C VAL A 133 17.59 -34.17 29.18
N ARG A 134 16.36 -34.62 29.43
CA ARG A 134 16.00 -36.01 29.68
C ARG A 134 15.36 -36.59 28.42
N THR A 135 15.92 -37.65 27.85
CA THR A 135 15.47 -38.17 26.57
C THR A 135 15.56 -39.67 26.47
N ARG A 136 14.63 -40.29 25.73
CA ARG A 136 14.68 -41.70 25.35
C ARG A 136 14.28 -41.83 23.87
N LYS A 137 15.17 -42.45 23.08
CA LYS A 137 14.93 -42.66 21.64
C LYS A 137 14.00 -43.86 21.43
N VAL A 138 13.24 -43.82 20.34
CA VAL A 138 12.45 -44.98 19.88
C VAL A 138 13.35 -46.21 19.73
N GLY A 139 12.93 -47.34 20.26
CA GLY A 139 13.69 -48.61 20.22
C GLY A 139 14.77 -48.76 21.29
N GLU A 140 15.15 -47.71 22.02
CA GLU A 140 16.13 -47.78 23.09
C GLU A 140 15.52 -48.24 24.41
N PRO A 141 16.18 -49.20 25.14
CA PRO A 141 15.64 -49.72 26.39
C PRO A 141 15.77 -48.74 27.57
N ARG A 142 16.67 -47.79 27.50
CA ARG A 142 16.96 -46.83 28.57
C ARG A 142 17.01 -45.40 28.07
N GLY A 143 16.64 -44.44 28.93
CA GLY A 143 16.81 -43.03 28.72
C GLY A 143 18.18 -42.53 29.19
N PHE A 144 18.43 -41.26 28.85
CA PHE A 144 19.62 -40.52 29.27
C PHE A 144 19.22 -39.13 29.78
N ALA A 145 20.00 -38.62 30.75
CA ALA A 145 19.90 -37.24 31.22
C ALA A 145 21.23 -36.53 30.99
N TRP A 146 21.19 -35.46 30.19
CA TRP A 146 22.31 -34.58 29.92
C TRP A 146 22.15 -33.27 30.72
N HIS A 147 23.20 -32.85 31.40
CA HIS A 147 23.22 -31.66 32.24
C HIS A 147 24.30 -30.70 31.78
N ASN A 148 23.98 -29.42 31.75
CA ASN A 148 24.95 -28.34 31.49
C ASN A 148 24.52 -27.05 32.20
N SER A 149 25.49 -26.33 32.74
CA SER A 149 25.30 -25.05 33.45
C SER A 149 25.96 -23.88 32.70
N GLY A 150 25.93 -23.90 31.35
CA GLY A 150 26.52 -22.85 30.53
C GLY A 150 28.06 -22.96 30.42
N SER A 151 28.66 -24.08 30.81
CA SER A 151 30.10 -24.33 30.74
C SER A 151 30.47 -25.29 29.58
N VAL A 152 31.76 -25.44 29.34
CA VAL A 152 32.31 -26.40 28.37
C VAL A 152 32.01 -27.84 28.83
N ASP A 153 32.01 -28.07 30.13
CA ASP A 153 31.77 -29.37 30.71
C ASP A 153 30.29 -29.72 30.75
N CYS A 154 29.96 -30.91 30.30
CA CYS A 154 28.61 -31.44 30.36
C CYS A 154 28.63 -32.85 30.96
N GLU A 155 27.59 -33.20 31.69
CA GLU A 155 27.44 -34.47 32.37
C GLU A 155 26.36 -35.31 31.70
N LEU A 156 26.59 -36.63 31.55
CA LEU A 156 25.65 -37.55 30.95
C LEU A 156 25.41 -38.74 31.88
N TYR A 157 24.16 -38.90 32.30
CA TYR A 157 23.70 -39.97 33.19
C TYR A 157 22.74 -40.92 32.47
N ALA A 158 22.67 -42.17 32.92
CA ALA A 158 21.55 -43.06 32.61
C ALA A 158 20.30 -42.54 33.32
N ASP A 159 19.17 -42.52 32.65
CA ASP A 159 17.90 -42.05 33.20
C ASP A 159 16.80 -43.11 33.07
N ALA A 160 15.96 -43.22 34.10
CA ALA A 160 14.82 -44.12 34.16
C ALA A 160 13.60 -43.61 33.37
N LYS A 161 13.77 -42.68 32.41
CA LYS A 161 12.68 -42.16 31.59
C LYS A 161 12.01 -43.28 30.80
N GLU A 162 10.74 -43.58 31.13
CA GLU A 162 9.96 -44.66 30.51
C GLU A 162 9.36 -44.26 29.16
N GLU A 163 8.97 -42.97 28.99
CA GLU A 163 8.33 -42.49 27.77
C GLU A 163 9.35 -42.10 26.72
N VAL A 164 9.07 -42.47 25.47
CA VAL A 164 9.81 -41.99 24.29
C VAL A 164 9.60 -40.51 24.07
N GLY A 165 10.65 -39.80 23.68
CA GLY A 165 10.63 -38.36 23.42
C GLY A 165 11.62 -37.63 24.32
N THR A 166 11.52 -36.29 24.33
CA THR A 166 12.47 -35.42 25.05
C THR A 166 11.74 -34.50 26.04
N GLU A 167 12.38 -34.29 27.20
CA GLU A 167 11.98 -33.28 28.17
C GLU A 167 13.19 -32.39 28.46
N ILE A 168 13.04 -31.07 28.19
CA ILE A 168 14.07 -30.07 28.48
C ILE A 168 13.60 -29.26 29.69
N ILE A 169 14.44 -29.20 30.72
CA ILE A 169 14.19 -28.47 31.96
C ILE A 169 15.18 -27.30 32.00
N VAL A 170 14.65 -26.09 32.00
CA VAL A 170 15.39 -24.83 32.04
C VAL A 170 15.26 -24.23 33.43
N SER A 171 16.33 -24.17 34.22
CA SER A 171 16.36 -23.42 35.48
C SER A 171 16.58 -21.95 35.18
N VAL A 172 15.53 -21.17 35.31
CA VAL A 172 15.50 -19.76 34.89
C VAL A 172 16.22 -18.86 35.89
N ALA A 173 17.13 -18.03 35.42
CA ALA A 173 17.83 -17.05 36.26
C ALA A 173 16.86 -16.00 36.86
N PRO A 174 17.14 -15.46 38.06
CA PRO A 174 16.19 -14.57 38.78
C PRO A 174 15.71 -13.38 37.99
N ASN A 175 16.58 -12.76 37.21
CA ASN A 175 16.28 -11.60 36.36
C ASN A 175 15.33 -11.90 35.19
N TYR A 176 15.11 -13.17 34.87
CA TYR A 176 14.18 -13.62 33.82
C TYR A 176 12.93 -14.33 34.37
N ALA A 177 12.65 -14.18 35.67
CA ALA A 177 11.51 -14.84 36.34
C ALA A 177 10.15 -14.48 35.72
N PHE A 178 10.01 -13.36 35.04
CA PHE A 178 8.82 -12.96 34.31
C PHE A 178 8.43 -13.94 33.18
N LEU A 179 9.38 -14.71 32.66
CA LEU A 179 9.13 -15.75 31.66
C LEU A 179 8.40 -16.98 32.22
N LEU A 180 8.24 -17.08 33.56
CA LEU A 180 7.47 -18.15 34.21
C LEU A 180 5.97 -17.83 34.27
N GLU A 181 5.55 -16.61 33.91
CA GLU A 181 4.15 -16.24 33.85
C GLU A 181 3.43 -16.96 32.70
N GLU A 182 2.30 -17.61 33.02
CA GLU A 182 1.52 -18.37 32.03
C GLU A 182 1.03 -17.47 30.88
N SER A 183 0.58 -16.25 31.17
CA SER A 183 0.16 -15.26 30.17
C SER A 183 1.26 -14.99 29.17
N ARG A 184 2.49 -14.73 29.65
CA ARG A 184 3.65 -14.47 28.80
C ARG A 184 4.02 -15.66 27.92
N LEU A 185 4.03 -16.87 28.48
CA LEU A 185 4.31 -18.08 27.71
C LEU A 185 3.28 -18.32 26.62
N ARG A 186 2.00 -18.09 26.91
CA ARG A 186 0.92 -18.19 25.92
C ARG A 186 1.09 -17.17 24.79
N GLU A 187 1.40 -15.91 25.13
CA GLU A 187 1.70 -14.88 24.16
C GLU A 187 2.85 -15.28 23.22
N VAL A 188 3.95 -15.76 23.77
CA VAL A 188 5.13 -16.18 23.01
C VAL A 188 4.80 -17.36 22.08
N VAL A 189 4.06 -18.36 22.57
CA VAL A 189 3.63 -19.50 21.75
C VAL A 189 2.70 -19.05 20.63
N VAL A 190 1.72 -18.19 20.91
CA VAL A 190 0.83 -17.63 19.87
C VAL A 190 1.64 -16.82 18.85
N ARG A 191 2.53 -15.95 19.31
CA ARG A 191 3.35 -15.09 18.43
C ARG A 191 4.20 -15.88 17.46
N TYR A 192 4.94 -16.88 17.92
CA TYR A 192 5.95 -17.57 17.10
C TYR A 192 5.50 -18.91 16.53
N CYS A 193 4.58 -19.60 17.21
CA CYS A 193 4.26 -21.01 16.98
C CYS A 193 2.80 -21.24 16.59
N GLU A 194 2.06 -20.19 16.23
CA GLU A 194 0.62 -20.22 15.94
C GLU A 194 0.25 -21.32 14.93
N PHE A 195 1.04 -21.50 13.87
CA PHE A 195 0.75 -22.44 12.78
C PHE A 195 1.46 -23.79 12.90
N ILE A 196 2.15 -24.06 14.02
CA ILE A 196 2.76 -25.38 14.22
C ILE A 196 1.67 -26.47 14.17
N GLN A 197 1.96 -27.55 13.44
CA GLN A 197 0.99 -28.62 13.18
C GLN A 197 0.67 -29.51 14.38
N PHE A 198 1.41 -29.38 15.50
CA PHE A 198 1.19 -30.15 16.72
C PHE A 198 0.62 -29.28 17.83
N PRO A 199 -0.34 -29.81 18.62
CA PRO A 199 -0.90 -29.03 19.70
C PRO A 199 0.16 -28.70 20.75
N VAL A 200 0.26 -27.43 21.11
CA VAL A 200 1.11 -26.92 22.19
C VAL A 200 0.23 -26.56 23.38
N SER A 201 0.44 -27.17 24.52
CA SER A 201 -0.24 -26.85 25.77
C SER A 201 0.69 -26.11 26.74
N VAL A 202 0.14 -25.17 27.50
CA VAL A 202 0.83 -24.40 28.54
C VAL A 202 0.14 -24.68 29.87
N ASN A 203 0.89 -25.20 30.87
CA ASN A 203 0.40 -25.59 32.19
C ASN A 203 -0.85 -26.51 32.16
N GLY A 204 -0.86 -27.43 31.20
CA GLY A 204 -1.98 -28.36 31.00
C GLY A 204 -3.24 -27.74 30.38
N ARG A 205 -3.20 -26.46 29.99
CA ARG A 205 -4.26 -25.78 29.28
C ARG A 205 -3.90 -25.61 27.79
N GLY A 206 -4.80 -25.94 26.92
CA GLY A 206 -4.56 -25.77 25.46
C GLY A 206 -5.41 -26.68 24.61
N PRO A 207 -5.13 -26.75 23.31
CA PRO A 207 -3.94 -26.21 22.64
C PRO A 207 -3.96 -24.67 22.55
N VAL A 208 -2.78 -24.05 22.71
CA VAL A 208 -2.60 -22.59 22.63
C VAL A 208 -2.48 -22.12 21.18
N ASN A 209 -1.92 -22.96 20.32
CA ASN A 209 -1.73 -22.73 18.88
C ASN A 209 -2.86 -23.34 18.03
N ALA A 210 -4.11 -23.24 18.46
CA ALA A 210 -5.24 -23.91 17.81
C ALA A 210 -5.73 -23.29 16.51
N VAL A 211 -5.06 -22.26 16.01
CA VAL A 211 -5.49 -21.57 14.76
C VAL A 211 -4.95 -22.34 13.56
N GLU A 212 -5.85 -22.98 12.82
CA GLU A 212 -5.53 -23.57 11.52
C GLU A 212 -5.53 -22.47 10.45
N ALA A 213 -4.37 -22.22 9.86
CA ALA A 213 -4.28 -21.26 8.76
C ALA A 213 -5.07 -21.77 7.54
N PRO A 214 -5.84 -20.90 6.84
CA PRO A 214 -6.69 -21.29 5.72
C PRO A 214 -5.96 -22.06 4.61
N TRP A 215 -4.72 -21.69 4.32
CA TRP A 215 -3.88 -22.32 3.29
C TRP A 215 -3.29 -23.68 3.70
N HIS A 216 -3.46 -24.11 4.94
CA HIS A 216 -3.07 -25.45 5.40
C HIS A 216 -4.23 -26.43 5.41
N ARG A 217 -5.45 -25.95 5.21
CA ARG A 217 -6.64 -26.81 5.17
C ARG A 217 -6.68 -27.61 3.87
N ALA A 218 -6.77 -28.94 4.01
CA ALA A 218 -6.66 -29.86 2.88
C ALA A 218 -7.82 -29.75 1.88
N ALA A 219 -9.03 -29.42 2.34
CA ALA A 219 -10.22 -29.27 1.49
C ALA A 219 -11.22 -28.29 2.08
N TRP A 220 -11.92 -27.60 1.20
CA TRP A 220 -13.01 -26.68 1.52
C TRP A 220 -14.31 -27.22 0.93
N PRO A 221 -15.47 -27.03 1.61
CA PRO A 221 -16.77 -27.48 1.10
C PRO A 221 -17.17 -26.79 -0.23
N SER A 222 -16.77 -25.54 -0.43
CA SER A 222 -16.97 -24.75 -1.64
C SER A 222 -15.97 -23.60 -1.73
N ASP A 223 -15.91 -22.92 -2.86
CA ASP A 223 -15.06 -21.75 -3.07
C ASP A 223 -15.52 -20.57 -2.19
N GLU A 224 -16.82 -20.41 -1.95
CA GLU A 224 -17.38 -19.39 -1.06
C GLU A 224 -16.95 -19.67 0.40
N ALA A 225 -16.99 -20.93 0.84
CA ALA A 225 -16.53 -21.31 2.18
C ALA A 225 -15.01 -21.09 2.34
N ARG A 226 -14.24 -21.30 1.26
CA ARG A 226 -12.82 -20.99 1.22
C ARG A 226 -12.59 -19.49 1.36
N ALA A 227 -13.26 -18.68 0.55
CA ALA A 227 -13.15 -17.21 0.58
C ALA A 227 -13.53 -16.66 1.98
N ALA A 228 -14.66 -17.11 2.53
CA ALA A 228 -15.09 -16.72 3.87
C ALA A 228 -14.07 -17.13 4.95
N GLY A 229 -13.43 -18.30 4.83
CA GLY A 229 -12.40 -18.76 5.75
C GLY A 229 -11.13 -17.89 5.74
N TYR A 230 -10.71 -17.41 4.57
CA TYR A 230 -9.59 -16.47 4.44
C TYR A 230 -9.94 -15.11 5.03
N GLU A 231 -11.13 -14.59 4.74
CA GLU A 231 -11.61 -13.31 5.25
C GLU A 231 -11.74 -13.33 6.79
N ASP A 232 -12.34 -14.38 7.35
CA ASP A 232 -12.49 -14.56 8.79
C ASP A 232 -11.13 -14.67 9.51
N PHE A 233 -10.17 -15.35 8.91
CA PHE A 233 -8.80 -15.42 9.44
C PHE A 233 -8.14 -14.02 9.48
N LEU A 234 -8.24 -13.25 8.40
CA LEU A 234 -7.63 -11.92 8.32
C LEU A 234 -8.34 -10.91 9.23
N ASN A 235 -9.67 -10.93 9.31
CA ASN A 235 -10.46 -10.05 10.18
C ASN A 235 -10.17 -10.29 11.68
N ARG A 236 -9.83 -11.53 12.07
CA ARG A 236 -9.40 -11.81 13.46
C ARG A 236 -7.99 -11.31 13.76
N ARG A 237 -7.14 -11.22 12.75
CA ARG A 237 -5.72 -10.85 12.90
C ARG A 237 -5.47 -9.36 12.76
N TYR A 238 -6.20 -8.70 11.89
CA TYR A 238 -6.02 -7.29 11.55
C TYR A 238 -7.27 -6.46 11.88
N PRO A 239 -7.10 -5.28 12.51
CA PRO A 239 -8.22 -4.42 12.89
C PRO A 239 -8.80 -3.62 11.73
N ASP A 240 -8.13 -3.61 10.57
CA ASP A 240 -8.51 -2.82 9.40
C ASP A 240 -9.74 -3.43 8.69
N LEU A 241 -10.57 -2.62 8.05
CA LEU A 241 -11.62 -3.12 7.16
C LEU A 241 -10.98 -3.69 5.88
N ILE A 242 -11.23 -4.94 5.61
CA ILE A 242 -10.70 -5.62 4.43
C ILE A 242 -11.57 -5.31 3.21
N LEU A 243 -10.99 -4.69 2.20
CA LEU A 243 -11.66 -4.39 0.93
C LEU A 243 -11.64 -5.58 -0.02
N ASP A 244 -10.52 -6.31 -0.05
CA ASP A 244 -10.37 -7.53 -0.85
C ASP A 244 -9.30 -8.46 -0.28
N VAL A 245 -9.47 -9.76 -0.50
CA VAL A 245 -8.55 -10.83 -0.09
C VAL A 245 -7.90 -11.44 -1.32
N ILE A 246 -6.60 -11.65 -1.25
CA ILE A 246 -5.77 -12.26 -2.30
C ILE A 246 -5.17 -13.55 -1.74
N PRO A 247 -5.78 -14.72 -1.98
CA PRO A 247 -5.17 -16.00 -1.63
C PRO A 247 -3.87 -16.20 -2.38
N VAL A 248 -2.83 -16.64 -1.67
CA VAL A 248 -1.51 -16.90 -2.26
C VAL A 248 -1.26 -18.39 -2.35
N GLU A 249 -1.00 -18.87 -3.56
CA GLU A 249 -0.60 -20.23 -3.87
C GLU A 249 0.50 -20.21 -4.94
N VAL A 250 1.74 -20.05 -4.50
CA VAL A 250 2.92 -20.14 -5.38
C VAL A 250 3.43 -21.56 -5.36
N SER A 251 3.59 -22.16 -6.53
CA SER A 251 4.10 -23.52 -6.74
C SER A 251 5.19 -23.52 -7.82
N GLY A 252 6.04 -24.53 -7.82
CA GLY A 252 7.12 -24.73 -8.79
C GLY A 252 8.46 -24.94 -8.14
N GLU A 253 9.49 -24.21 -8.56
CA GLU A 253 10.85 -24.30 -8.00
C GLU A 253 10.90 -23.88 -6.52
N TYR A 254 10.10 -22.88 -6.16
CA TYR A 254 9.91 -22.43 -4.79
C TYR A 254 8.42 -22.32 -4.49
N GLU A 255 8.04 -22.65 -3.26
CA GLU A 255 6.66 -22.64 -2.81
C GLU A 255 6.41 -21.52 -1.80
N ALA A 256 5.23 -20.91 -1.90
CA ALA A 256 4.70 -20.01 -0.87
C ALA A 256 3.18 -20.09 -0.82
N ARG A 257 2.63 -20.05 0.37
CA ARG A 257 1.18 -20.04 0.62
C ARG A 257 0.86 -18.91 1.58
N GLY A 258 -0.37 -18.44 1.57
CA GLY A 258 -0.75 -17.39 2.48
C GLY A 258 -1.99 -16.63 2.06
N ALA A 259 -2.14 -15.46 2.66
CA ALA A 259 -3.20 -14.52 2.35
C ALA A 259 -2.63 -13.10 2.32
N LEU A 260 -2.79 -12.42 1.21
CA LEU A 260 -2.63 -10.99 1.12
C LEU A 260 -4.00 -10.32 1.14
N PHE A 261 -4.05 -9.04 1.49
CA PHE A 261 -5.29 -8.28 1.48
C PHE A 261 -5.04 -6.80 1.21
N ILE A 262 -6.08 -6.15 0.70
CA ILE A 262 -6.16 -4.70 0.52
C ILE A 262 -7.16 -4.18 1.56
N SER A 263 -6.77 -3.19 2.35
CA SER A 263 -7.62 -2.61 3.39
C SER A 263 -8.04 -1.18 3.06
N ASP A 264 -9.00 -0.65 3.82
CA ASP A 264 -9.40 0.76 3.78
C ASP A 264 -8.43 1.69 4.50
N ARG A 265 -7.31 1.16 5.01
CA ARG A 265 -6.32 1.96 5.73
C ARG A 265 -5.73 3.03 4.82
N SER A 266 -5.92 4.28 5.19
CA SER A 266 -5.22 5.38 4.56
C SER A 266 -3.73 5.30 4.85
N LEU A 267 -2.91 5.33 3.80
CA LEU A 267 -1.46 5.35 3.93
C LEU A 267 -1.00 6.81 4.05
N PRO A 268 -0.19 7.16 5.05
CA PRO A 268 0.15 8.56 5.34
C PRO A 268 0.95 9.22 4.21
N ASP A 269 1.80 8.46 3.52
CA ASP A 269 2.59 8.97 2.39
C ASP A 269 2.93 7.84 1.39
N ILE A 270 3.47 8.21 0.23
CA ILE A 270 3.83 7.29 -0.85
C ILE A 270 4.98 6.34 -0.46
N ASN A 271 5.74 6.65 0.57
CA ASN A 271 6.86 5.83 1.03
C ASN A 271 6.43 4.75 2.03
N THR A 272 5.22 4.86 2.59
CA THR A 272 4.69 3.83 3.50
C THR A 272 4.65 2.48 2.81
N ALA A 273 5.45 1.53 3.30
CA ALA A 273 5.57 0.22 2.69
C ALA A 273 4.37 -0.69 3.01
N GLY A 274 4.01 -1.54 2.06
CA GLY A 274 3.20 -2.72 2.34
C GLY A 274 3.97 -3.71 3.21
N THR A 275 3.30 -4.47 4.04
CA THR A 275 3.97 -5.36 5.01
C THR A 275 3.34 -6.74 5.06
N VAL A 276 4.18 -7.75 5.28
CA VAL A 276 3.73 -9.13 5.49
C VAL A 276 4.39 -9.76 6.70
N ASP A 277 3.65 -10.62 7.38
CA ASP A 277 4.22 -11.52 8.38
C ASP A 277 4.80 -12.74 7.66
N ILE A 278 6.09 -12.96 7.81
CA ILE A 278 6.79 -14.08 7.15
C ILE A 278 6.91 -15.26 8.09
N TYR A 279 6.32 -16.37 7.68
CA TYR A 279 6.49 -17.68 8.31
C TYR A 279 7.36 -18.56 7.41
N VAL A 280 8.29 -19.28 8.02
CA VAL A 280 9.05 -20.32 7.34
C VAL A 280 8.73 -21.64 8.01
N ARG A 281 8.10 -22.53 7.23
CA ARG A 281 7.65 -23.84 7.73
C ARG A 281 6.79 -23.70 8.99
N ARG A 282 5.78 -22.83 8.92
CA ARG A 282 4.80 -22.58 9.99
C ARG A 282 5.35 -21.86 11.24
N MET A 283 6.59 -21.37 11.19
CA MET A 283 7.19 -20.59 12.29
C MET A 283 7.36 -19.14 11.88
N LEU A 284 6.93 -18.21 12.72
CA LEU A 284 7.14 -16.77 12.48
C LEU A 284 8.64 -16.46 12.51
N ILE A 285 9.11 -15.87 11.43
CA ILE A 285 10.47 -15.34 11.29
C ILE A 285 10.46 -13.83 11.47
N ARG A 286 9.55 -13.14 10.79
CA ARG A 286 9.49 -11.69 10.83
C ARG A 286 8.04 -11.23 10.76
N ALA A 287 7.59 -10.45 11.75
CA ALA A 287 6.32 -9.73 11.67
C ALA A 287 6.52 -8.39 10.97
N GLY A 288 5.57 -8.04 10.10
CA GLY A 288 5.57 -6.76 9.42
C GLY A 288 6.80 -6.51 8.52
N ASP A 289 7.28 -7.54 7.81
CA ASP A 289 8.38 -7.38 6.85
C ASP A 289 7.92 -6.54 5.66
N ASP A 290 8.70 -5.51 5.33
CA ASP A 290 8.46 -4.56 4.25
C ASP A 290 9.24 -4.85 2.98
N SER A 291 10.02 -5.93 2.98
CA SER A 291 10.95 -6.24 1.89
C SER A 291 10.49 -7.36 0.96
N LEU A 292 9.63 -8.27 1.42
CA LEU A 292 9.19 -9.43 0.62
C LEU A 292 8.14 -9.05 -0.43
N LEU A 293 7.33 -8.03 -0.20
CA LEU A 293 6.43 -7.52 -1.23
C LEU A 293 7.21 -6.72 -2.29
N PRO A 294 6.73 -6.70 -3.55
CA PRO A 294 7.28 -5.77 -4.53
C PRO A 294 7.24 -4.31 -4.02
N PRO A 295 8.24 -3.48 -4.31
CA PRO A 295 8.31 -2.09 -3.82
C PRO A 295 7.09 -1.23 -4.15
N TRP A 296 6.35 -1.58 -5.19
CA TRP A 296 5.12 -0.91 -5.61
C TRP A 296 3.85 -1.37 -4.86
N ALA A 297 3.89 -2.51 -4.17
CA ALA A 297 2.72 -3.08 -3.47
C ALA A 297 2.46 -2.41 -2.10
N LYS A 298 2.51 -1.09 -2.03
CA LYS A 298 2.38 -0.28 -0.81
C LYS A 298 1.04 -0.46 -0.09
N PHE A 299 -0.02 -0.72 -0.84
CA PHE A 299 -1.40 -0.85 -0.37
C PHE A 299 -1.77 -2.29 0.06
N VAL A 300 -0.80 -3.20 0.07
CA VAL A 300 -1.02 -4.63 0.36
C VAL A 300 -0.38 -5.01 1.69
N ARG A 301 -1.09 -5.84 2.45
CA ARG A 301 -0.61 -6.46 3.69
C ARG A 301 -0.97 -7.95 3.71
N GLY A 302 -0.42 -8.71 4.64
CA GLY A 302 -0.84 -10.10 4.78
C GLY A 302 0.12 -11.00 5.54
N VAL A 303 -0.04 -12.30 5.29
CA VAL A 303 0.74 -13.39 5.90
C VAL A 303 1.22 -14.32 4.81
N ILE A 304 2.50 -14.64 4.82
CA ILE A 304 3.13 -15.58 3.88
C ILE A 304 3.83 -16.68 4.67
N ASP A 305 3.52 -17.93 4.35
CA ASP A 305 4.20 -19.11 4.83
C ASP A 305 4.87 -19.86 3.68
N THR A 306 6.15 -20.12 3.81
CA THR A 306 6.96 -20.73 2.76
C THR A 306 8.03 -21.66 3.35
N PRO A 307 8.27 -22.86 2.77
CA PRO A 307 9.38 -23.70 3.18
C PRO A 307 10.75 -23.24 2.67
N ASP A 308 10.78 -22.32 1.68
CA ASP A 308 11.95 -22.10 0.82
C ASP A 308 12.71 -20.80 1.08
N LEU A 309 12.14 -19.85 1.84
CA LEU A 309 12.92 -18.72 2.30
C LEU A 309 13.97 -19.17 3.32
N CYS A 310 15.19 -18.66 3.15
CA CYS A 310 16.30 -18.93 4.06
C CYS A 310 16.32 -17.89 5.19
N PRO A 311 16.05 -18.27 6.45
CA PRO A 311 16.25 -17.37 7.58
C PRO A 311 17.73 -17.05 7.80
N THR A 312 18.02 -15.90 8.40
CA THR A 312 19.33 -15.61 8.99
C THR A 312 19.62 -16.52 10.19
N ALA A 313 20.84 -16.52 10.70
CA ALA A 313 21.22 -17.35 11.86
C ALA A 313 20.37 -17.04 13.10
N ALA A 314 20.02 -15.78 13.33
CA ALA A 314 19.11 -15.33 14.39
C ALA A 314 17.63 -15.66 14.14
N ARG A 315 17.28 -16.03 12.92
CA ARG A 315 15.89 -16.27 12.49
C ARG A 315 14.94 -15.10 12.75
N GLU A 316 15.45 -13.90 12.67
CA GLU A 316 14.68 -12.66 12.81
C GLU A 316 14.51 -11.95 11.48
N GLN A 317 15.20 -12.42 10.45
CA GLN A 317 15.15 -11.90 9.08
C GLN A 317 15.32 -13.03 8.07
N VAL A 318 14.99 -12.75 6.82
CA VAL A 318 15.24 -13.63 5.68
C VAL A 318 16.44 -13.14 4.86
N GLN A 319 17.17 -14.07 4.25
CA GLN A 319 18.32 -13.76 3.40
C GLN A 319 17.84 -13.26 2.04
N ARG A 320 17.89 -11.95 1.83
CA ARG A 320 17.44 -11.29 0.57
C ARG A 320 18.28 -11.67 -0.65
N THR A 321 19.51 -12.14 -0.44
CA THR A 321 20.42 -12.56 -1.53
C THR A 321 20.15 -13.98 -2.03
N HIS A 322 19.32 -14.76 -1.32
CA HIS A 322 18.96 -16.09 -1.77
C HIS A 322 17.99 -16.03 -2.96
N PRO A 323 18.17 -16.87 -4.02
CA PRO A 323 17.33 -16.83 -5.24
C PRO A 323 15.83 -16.98 -4.96
N SER A 324 15.44 -17.75 -3.96
CA SER A 324 14.03 -17.92 -3.56
C SER A 324 13.37 -16.60 -3.18
N PHE A 325 14.11 -15.66 -2.59
CA PHE A 325 13.55 -14.37 -2.18
C PHE A 325 13.02 -13.59 -3.39
N ALA A 326 13.85 -13.36 -4.39
CA ALA A 326 13.46 -12.62 -5.60
C ALA A 326 12.37 -13.36 -6.39
N HIS A 327 12.41 -14.69 -6.41
CA HIS A 327 11.37 -15.51 -7.06
C HIS A 327 10.01 -15.33 -6.37
N ILE A 328 9.95 -15.53 -5.05
CA ILE A 328 8.70 -15.40 -4.28
C ILE A 328 8.18 -13.97 -4.37
N GLN A 329 9.04 -12.94 -4.22
CA GLN A 329 8.64 -11.54 -4.36
C GLN A 329 7.95 -11.26 -5.69
N ARG A 330 8.50 -11.76 -6.81
CA ARG A 330 7.90 -11.62 -8.15
C ARG A 330 6.56 -12.32 -8.22
N ARG A 331 6.46 -13.57 -7.73
CA ARG A 331 5.21 -14.33 -7.75
C ARG A 331 4.10 -13.69 -6.89
N LEU A 332 4.45 -13.08 -5.76
CA LEU A 332 3.50 -12.27 -4.99
C LEU A 332 3.01 -11.07 -5.80
N GLY A 333 3.90 -10.43 -6.55
CA GLY A 333 3.54 -9.37 -7.49
C GLY A 333 2.55 -9.85 -8.56
N ASP A 334 2.77 -11.05 -9.12
CA ASP A 334 1.86 -11.67 -10.09
C ASP A 334 0.47 -11.87 -9.47
N CYS A 335 0.38 -12.47 -8.28
CA CYS A 335 -0.91 -12.69 -7.59
C CYS A 335 -1.68 -11.37 -7.38
N ILE A 336 -0.97 -10.29 -6.99
CA ILE A 336 -1.59 -8.98 -6.77
C ILE A 336 -2.14 -8.42 -8.09
N VAL A 337 -1.36 -8.42 -9.17
CA VAL A 337 -1.79 -7.87 -10.46
C VAL A 337 -2.90 -8.71 -11.09
N GLU A 338 -2.80 -10.02 -11.05
CA GLU A 338 -3.85 -10.94 -11.52
C GLU A 338 -5.17 -10.69 -10.77
N ARG A 339 -5.11 -10.47 -9.45
CA ARG A 339 -6.31 -10.13 -8.67
C ARG A 339 -6.88 -8.77 -9.03
N LEU A 340 -6.05 -7.75 -9.23
CA LEU A 340 -6.51 -6.43 -9.67
C LEU A 340 -7.18 -6.50 -11.04
N ALA A 341 -6.62 -7.28 -11.98
CA ALA A 341 -7.21 -7.50 -13.30
C ALA A 341 -8.56 -8.22 -13.20
N TYR A 342 -8.62 -9.28 -12.39
CA TYR A 342 -9.88 -9.99 -12.12
C TYR A 342 -10.96 -9.06 -11.56
N LEU A 343 -10.61 -8.23 -10.58
CA LEU A 343 -11.56 -7.27 -9.97
C LEU A 343 -12.04 -6.24 -11.00
N ALA A 344 -11.16 -5.73 -11.85
CA ALA A 344 -11.51 -4.77 -12.88
C ALA A 344 -12.51 -5.34 -13.89
N GLU A 345 -12.41 -6.63 -14.22
CA GLU A 345 -13.25 -7.31 -15.19
C GLU A 345 -14.56 -7.84 -14.57
N PHE A 346 -14.48 -8.53 -13.44
CA PHE A 346 -15.62 -9.29 -12.88
C PHE A 346 -16.28 -8.63 -11.66
N GLU A 347 -15.58 -7.75 -10.93
CA GLU A 347 -16.08 -7.07 -9.74
C GLU A 347 -15.83 -5.56 -9.79
N PRO A 348 -16.28 -4.83 -10.84
CA PRO A 348 -15.88 -3.44 -11.09
C PRO A 348 -16.23 -2.48 -9.95
N ALA A 349 -17.33 -2.70 -9.25
CA ALA A 349 -17.71 -1.86 -8.10
C ALA A 349 -16.71 -1.99 -6.91
N LYS A 350 -16.17 -3.19 -6.70
CA LYS A 350 -15.13 -3.43 -5.69
C LYS A 350 -13.81 -2.80 -6.12
N PHE A 351 -13.45 -2.96 -7.39
CA PHE A 351 -12.26 -2.34 -7.97
C PHE A 351 -12.31 -0.81 -7.88
N GLU A 352 -13.46 -0.20 -8.19
CA GLU A 352 -13.66 1.25 -8.04
C GLU A 352 -13.49 1.70 -6.57
N ARG A 353 -14.03 0.93 -5.61
CA ARG A 353 -13.84 1.21 -4.18
C ARG A 353 -12.37 1.16 -3.77
N ILE A 354 -11.61 0.17 -4.23
CA ILE A 354 -10.16 0.08 -4.01
C ILE A 354 -9.44 1.28 -4.62
N ASN A 355 -9.76 1.64 -5.88
CA ASN A 355 -9.19 2.81 -6.51
C ASN A 355 -9.50 4.11 -5.75
N ARG A 356 -10.71 4.27 -5.21
CA ARG A 356 -11.08 5.44 -4.42
C ARG A 356 -10.21 5.61 -3.18
N TRP A 357 -9.86 4.51 -2.50
CA TRP A 357 -8.99 4.52 -1.31
C TRP A 357 -7.51 4.66 -1.65
N HIS A 358 -7.06 4.01 -2.73
CA HIS A 358 -5.64 3.85 -3.03
C HIS A 358 -5.20 4.50 -4.34
N HIS A 359 -6.01 5.38 -4.96
CA HIS A 359 -5.68 6.00 -6.26
C HIS A 359 -4.29 6.65 -6.26
N TYR A 360 -3.93 7.35 -5.20
CA TYR A 360 -2.63 8.00 -5.06
C TYR A 360 -1.47 7.00 -5.12
N HIS A 361 -1.59 5.88 -4.39
CA HIS A 361 -0.56 4.84 -4.37
C HIS A 361 -0.54 4.02 -5.66
N LEU A 362 -1.70 3.63 -6.18
CA LEU A 362 -1.79 2.89 -7.45
C LEU A 362 -1.18 3.68 -8.60
N LYS A 363 -1.57 4.95 -8.76
CA LYS A 363 -1.08 5.81 -9.82
C LYS A 363 0.37 6.25 -9.60
N GLY A 364 0.74 6.61 -8.37
CA GLY A 364 2.11 6.95 -8.04
C GLY A 364 3.08 5.78 -8.24
N MET A 365 2.69 4.57 -7.84
CA MET A 365 3.53 3.39 -8.05
C MET A 365 3.61 3.01 -9.54
N ALA A 366 2.51 3.11 -10.30
CA ALA A 366 2.55 2.93 -11.75
C ALA A 366 3.46 3.95 -12.44
N PHE A 367 3.51 5.18 -11.95
CA PHE A 367 4.44 6.18 -12.47
C PHE A 367 5.91 5.84 -12.20
N HIS A 368 6.23 5.41 -10.97
CA HIS A 368 7.61 5.19 -10.52
C HIS A 368 8.18 3.80 -10.85
N HIS A 369 7.35 2.79 -11.07
CA HIS A 369 7.77 1.40 -11.31
C HIS A 369 7.31 0.91 -12.68
N GLU A 370 8.26 0.68 -13.59
CA GLU A 370 7.99 0.31 -14.98
C GLU A 370 7.23 -1.00 -15.11
N GLU A 371 7.68 -2.03 -14.40
CA GLU A 371 7.01 -3.34 -14.41
C GLU A 371 5.55 -3.25 -13.99
N PHE A 372 5.26 -2.45 -12.97
CA PHE A 372 3.88 -2.26 -12.50
C PHE A 372 3.07 -1.42 -13.49
N PHE A 373 3.66 -0.37 -14.07
CA PHE A 373 3.04 0.42 -15.12
C PHE A 373 2.55 -0.43 -16.29
N GLU A 374 3.44 -1.22 -16.89
CA GLU A 374 3.14 -2.07 -18.04
C GLU A 374 1.96 -3.03 -17.79
N ARG A 375 1.78 -3.45 -16.54
CA ARG A 375 0.77 -4.45 -16.17
C ARG A 375 -0.57 -3.86 -15.74
N VAL A 376 -0.61 -2.61 -15.27
CA VAL A 376 -1.83 -2.06 -14.64
C VAL A 376 -2.35 -0.78 -15.27
N VAL A 377 -1.58 -0.08 -16.10
CA VAL A 377 -1.96 1.24 -16.60
C VAL A 377 -3.31 1.24 -17.32
N ASP A 378 -3.59 0.19 -18.08
CA ASP A 378 -4.86 0.02 -18.81
C ASP A 378 -6.07 -0.20 -17.89
N LEU A 379 -5.84 -0.70 -16.67
CA LEU A 379 -6.87 -0.93 -15.66
C LEU A 379 -7.15 0.29 -14.80
N LEU A 380 -6.18 1.22 -14.68
CA LEU A 380 -6.31 2.39 -13.80
C LEU A 380 -7.50 3.25 -14.19
N LEU A 381 -8.28 3.63 -13.15
CA LEU A 381 -9.47 4.43 -13.34
C LEU A 381 -9.15 5.93 -13.29
N PHE A 382 -9.66 6.65 -14.27
CA PHE A 382 -9.60 8.10 -14.36
C PHE A 382 -11.01 8.68 -14.31
N GLU A 383 -11.14 9.84 -13.68
CA GLU A 383 -12.37 10.60 -13.71
C GLU A 383 -12.54 11.24 -15.10
N THR A 384 -13.70 11.03 -15.72
CA THR A 384 -14.04 11.61 -17.01
C THR A 384 -15.38 12.34 -16.93
N ASN A 385 -15.73 13.10 -17.96
CA ASN A 385 -17.07 13.70 -18.08
C ASN A 385 -18.21 12.66 -18.22
N ARG A 386 -17.89 11.35 -18.28
CA ARG A 386 -18.85 10.23 -18.33
C ARG A 386 -18.71 9.28 -17.12
N GLY A 387 -18.10 9.79 -16.04
CA GLY A 387 -17.83 9.01 -14.83
C GLY A 387 -16.46 8.35 -14.81
N MET A 388 -16.25 7.46 -13.85
CA MET A 388 -14.98 6.74 -13.71
C MET A 388 -14.79 5.74 -14.85
N MET A 389 -13.64 5.78 -15.50
CA MET A 389 -13.35 4.95 -16.68
C MET A 389 -11.91 4.47 -16.65
N SER A 390 -11.68 3.21 -17.04
CA SER A 390 -10.32 2.72 -17.24
C SER A 390 -9.68 3.32 -18.48
N LEU A 391 -8.35 3.44 -18.49
CA LEU A 391 -7.64 4.04 -19.63
C LEU A 391 -7.84 3.22 -20.91
N ALA A 392 -7.85 1.90 -20.82
CA ALA A 392 -8.15 1.03 -21.96
C ALA A 392 -9.54 1.30 -22.56
N ARG A 393 -10.56 1.45 -21.70
CA ARG A 393 -11.92 1.77 -22.14
C ARG A 393 -11.99 3.15 -22.77
N TYR A 394 -11.34 4.16 -22.16
CA TYR A 394 -11.24 5.48 -22.73
C TYR A 394 -10.69 5.46 -24.15
N VAL A 395 -9.52 4.81 -24.33
CA VAL A 395 -8.86 4.72 -25.63
C VAL A 395 -9.74 4.00 -26.66
N ALA A 396 -10.41 2.92 -26.29
CA ALA A 396 -11.33 2.19 -27.16
C ALA A 396 -12.52 3.07 -27.61
N GLU A 397 -13.16 3.80 -26.68
CA GLU A 397 -14.27 4.70 -26.98
C GLU A 397 -13.83 5.91 -27.83
N ALA A 398 -12.65 6.48 -27.56
CA ALA A 398 -12.08 7.59 -28.33
C ALA A 398 -11.68 7.12 -29.74
N ALA A 399 -11.08 5.94 -29.88
CA ALA A 399 -10.70 5.36 -31.18
C ALA A 399 -11.91 5.12 -32.07
N ALA A 400 -13.03 4.66 -31.52
CA ALA A 400 -14.28 4.44 -32.28
C ALA A 400 -14.85 5.75 -32.90
N ARG A 401 -14.44 6.89 -32.40
CA ARG A 401 -14.84 8.24 -32.88
C ARG A 401 -13.78 8.89 -33.75
N THR A 402 -12.59 8.31 -33.81
CA THR A 402 -11.46 8.85 -34.56
C THR A 402 -11.48 8.30 -35.99
N THR A 403 -11.19 9.16 -36.96
CA THR A 403 -11.09 8.75 -38.37
C THR A 403 -9.96 7.76 -38.54
N GLU A 404 -10.21 6.69 -39.32
CA GLU A 404 -9.22 5.64 -39.61
C GLU A 404 -7.90 6.25 -40.13
N GLY A 405 -6.78 5.78 -39.59
CA GLY A 405 -5.43 6.27 -39.93
C GLY A 405 -4.97 7.53 -39.18
N ARG A 406 -5.78 8.06 -38.27
CA ARG A 406 -5.35 9.15 -37.36
C ARG A 406 -5.06 8.61 -35.96
N GLU A 407 -4.16 9.30 -35.24
CA GLU A 407 -3.91 9.03 -33.83
C GLU A 407 -5.16 9.30 -33.00
N THR A 408 -5.45 8.43 -32.05
CA THR A 408 -6.57 8.60 -31.12
C THR A 408 -6.26 9.72 -30.13
N PRO A 409 -7.07 10.78 -30.08
CA PRO A 409 -6.85 11.89 -29.16
C PRO A 409 -7.22 11.47 -27.72
N LEU A 410 -6.31 11.74 -26.80
CA LEU A 410 -6.51 11.58 -25.37
C LEU A 410 -6.62 12.98 -24.77
N TYR A 411 -7.87 13.48 -24.70
CA TYR A 411 -8.15 14.80 -24.17
C TYR A 411 -8.12 14.81 -22.66
N TYR A 412 -7.45 15.81 -22.09
CA TYR A 412 -7.41 15.99 -20.65
C TYR A 412 -7.33 17.47 -20.27
N PHE A 413 -7.66 17.77 -19.03
CA PHE A 413 -7.29 19.00 -18.35
C PHE A 413 -6.61 18.68 -17.03
N ALA A 414 -5.64 19.49 -16.62
CA ALA A 414 -4.76 19.18 -15.49
C ALA A 414 -5.15 19.92 -14.20
N TYR A 415 -6.32 20.54 -14.18
CA TYR A 415 -6.75 21.37 -13.07
C TYR A 415 -8.06 20.89 -12.45
N ARG A 416 -8.01 20.33 -11.24
CA ARG A 416 -9.16 19.76 -10.56
C ARG A 416 -10.34 20.71 -10.38
N GLY A 417 -10.06 22.00 -10.14
CA GLY A 417 -11.08 23.03 -9.97
C GLY A 417 -11.82 23.43 -11.24
N ALA A 418 -11.31 23.11 -12.42
CA ALA A 418 -11.91 23.50 -13.69
C ALA A 418 -12.86 22.45 -14.30
N ALA A 419 -13.07 21.33 -13.61
CA ALA A 419 -13.82 20.19 -14.15
C ALA A 419 -15.19 20.57 -14.71
N THR A 420 -16.00 21.35 -13.99
CA THR A 420 -17.37 21.67 -14.40
C THR A 420 -17.44 22.41 -15.73
N GLN A 421 -16.64 23.46 -15.94
CA GLN A 421 -16.69 24.24 -17.18
C GLN A 421 -16.16 23.43 -18.37
N PHE A 422 -15.07 22.67 -18.19
CA PHE A 422 -14.50 21.85 -19.28
C PHE A 422 -15.36 20.62 -19.60
N TYR A 423 -16.04 20.05 -18.61
CA TYR A 423 -17.02 19.00 -18.87
C TYR A 423 -18.18 19.50 -19.74
N ARG A 424 -18.72 20.70 -19.43
CA ARG A 424 -19.79 21.31 -20.25
C ARG A 424 -19.33 21.60 -21.71
N LEU A 425 -18.12 22.12 -21.86
CA LEU A 425 -17.54 22.36 -23.20
C LEU A 425 -17.34 21.07 -23.99
N ALA A 426 -16.84 20.03 -23.32
CA ALA A 426 -16.60 18.73 -23.92
C ALA A 426 -17.92 18.00 -24.28
N GLU A 427 -18.92 18.04 -23.38
CA GLU A 427 -20.24 17.44 -23.62
C GLU A 427 -20.96 18.09 -24.82
N ALA A 428 -20.92 19.40 -24.94
CA ALA A 428 -21.53 20.10 -26.06
C ALA A 428 -20.96 19.68 -27.42
N ARG A 429 -19.74 19.15 -27.42
CA ARG A 429 -19.05 18.66 -28.63
C ARG A 429 -18.92 17.14 -28.70
N ASP A 430 -19.60 16.42 -27.82
CA ASP A 430 -19.50 14.97 -27.68
C ASP A 430 -18.05 14.46 -27.52
N LEU A 431 -17.17 15.27 -26.89
CA LEU A 431 -15.81 14.87 -26.59
C LEU A 431 -15.76 14.11 -25.26
N LEU A 432 -14.92 13.07 -25.23
CA LEU A 432 -14.56 12.37 -24.00
C LEU A 432 -13.29 13.02 -23.43
N VAL A 433 -13.32 13.45 -22.16
CA VAL A 433 -12.21 14.17 -21.54
C VAL A 433 -11.89 13.63 -20.15
N ILE A 434 -10.60 13.54 -19.83
CA ILE A 434 -10.09 13.11 -18.52
C ILE A 434 -9.82 14.32 -17.64
N ASN A 435 -10.27 14.28 -16.40
CA ASN A 435 -9.82 15.15 -15.33
C ASN A 435 -8.51 14.63 -14.76
N ALA A 436 -7.38 15.11 -15.24
CA ALA A 436 -6.04 14.75 -14.77
C ALA A 436 -5.52 15.70 -13.67
N GLY A 437 -6.42 16.27 -12.87
CA GLY A 437 -6.08 17.20 -11.79
C GLY A 437 -5.56 16.56 -10.52
N TYR A 438 -5.48 15.24 -10.45
CA TYR A 438 -4.91 14.51 -9.31
C TYR A 438 -3.41 14.28 -9.50
N THR A 439 -2.71 14.08 -8.39
CA THR A 439 -1.26 13.82 -8.41
C THR A 439 -0.93 12.59 -9.26
N PHE A 440 0.11 12.69 -10.07
CA PHE A 440 0.62 11.70 -11.01
C PHE A 440 -0.24 11.43 -12.26
N GLU A 441 -1.45 11.93 -12.37
CA GLU A 441 -2.31 11.58 -13.50
C GLU A 441 -1.81 12.17 -14.82
N GLU A 442 -1.46 13.45 -14.85
CA GLU A 442 -0.92 14.07 -16.06
C GLU A 442 0.38 13.39 -16.53
N GLU A 443 1.27 13.09 -15.57
CA GLU A 443 2.53 12.41 -15.85
C GLU A 443 2.31 10.98 -16.36
N LEU A 444 1.33 10.26 -15.79
CA LEU A 444 0.93 8.93 -16.27
C LEU A 444 0.37 8.97 -17.69
N LEU A 445 -0.52 9.91 -17.98
CA LEU A 445 -1.08 10.07 -19.33
C LEU A 445 0.02 10.41 -20.35
N ARG A 446 0.98 11.26 -19.96
CA ARG A 446 2.14 11.60 -20.81
C ARG A 446 3.04 10.36 -21.02
N LYS A 447 3.30 9.58 -19.98
CA LYS A 447 4.06 8.32 -20.06
C LYS A 447 3.34 7.32 -20.97
N TYR A 448 2.02 7.19 -20.81
CA TYR A 448 1.19 6.31 -21.64
C TYR A 448 1.23 6.70 -23.12
N ALA A 449 0.98 7.97 -23.42
CA ALA A 449 1.02 8.48 -24.81
C ALA A 449 2.42 8.29 -25.44
N GLY A 450 3.48 8.50 -24.67
CA GLY A 450 4.85 8.27 -25.14
C GLY A 450 5.12 6.80 -25.51
N ARG A 451 4.54 5.85 -24.75
CA ARG A 451 4.64 4.40 -25.04
C ARG A 451 3.81 3.98 -26.25
N HIS A 452 2.72 4.71 -26.53
CA HIS A 452 1.80 4.45 -27.63
C HIS A 452 1.92 5.48 -28.75
N ALA A 453 3.12 6.10 -28.90
CA ALA A 453 3.39 7.10 -29.95
C ALA A 453 3.01 6.57 -31.35
N GLY A 454 2.34 7.40 -32.14
CA GLY A 454 1.77 7.03 -33.44
C GLY A 454 0.39 6.33 -33.38
N ARG A 455 -0.09 5.99 -32.16
CA ARG A 455 -1.44 5.42 -31.94
C ARG A 455 -2.32 6.33 -31.11
N VAL A 456 -1.74 6.98 -30.09
CA VAL A 456 -2.41 7.87 -29.14
C VAL A 456 -1.70 9.22 -29.13
N ARG A 457 -2.47 10.30 -29.18
CA ARG A 457 -1.99 11.66 -29.06
C ARG A 457 -2.60 12.32 -27.82
N LEU A 458 -1.75 12.84 -26.94
CA LEU A 458 -2.19 13.53 -25.72
C LEU A 458 -2.49 15.00 -26.05
N GLU A 459 -3.69 15.45 -25.73
CA GLU A 459 -4.15 16.83 -25.97
C GLU A 459 -4.72 17.46 -24.70
N ARG A 460 -4.12 18.59 -24.32
CA ARG A 460 -4.54 19.34 -23.15
C ARG A 460 -5.54 20.43 -23.55
N LEU A 461 -6.76 20.39 -22.98
CA LEU A 461 -7.84 21.30 -23.33
C LEU A 461 -7.80 22.64 -22.59
N ASP A 462 -7.22 22.71 -21.39
CA ASP A 462 -7.21 23.91 -20.54
C ASP A 462 -6.04 24.87 -20.81
N ALA A 463 -5.09 24.50 -21.65
CA ALA A 463 -3.85 25.28 -21.88
C ALA A 463 -3.82 26.08 -23.18
N THR A 464 -4.76 25.87 -24.10
CA THR A 464 -4.61 26.37 -25.46
C THR A 464 -5.87 26.97 -26.05
N ASP A 465 -5.65 27.88 -27.02
CA ASP A 465 -6.62 28.29 -28.03
C ASP A 465 -6.99 27.08 -28.93
N ASP A 466 -7.44 25.97 -28.36
CA ASP A 466 -7.77 24.78 -29.14
C ASP A 466 -8.93 25.08 -30.09
N PRO A 467 -8.71 25.01 -31.42
CA PRO A 467 -9.77 25.18 -32.42
C PRO A 467 -10.90 24.15 -32.26
N GLY A 468 -10.64 23.04 -31.55
CA GLY A 468 -11.64 22.04 -31.24
C GLY A 468 -12.69 22.51 -30.25
N LEU A 469 -12.33 23.34 -29.26
CA LEU A 469 -13.25 23.90 -28.27
C LEU A 469 -13.71 25.31 -28.61
N PHE A 470 -12.83 26.12 -29.17
CA PHE A 470 -13.07 27.55 -29.42
C PHE A 470 -13.04 27.86 -30.92
N GLY A 471 -14.18 28.19 -31.47
CA GLY A 471 -14.28 28.67 -32.86
C GLY A 471 -13.61 30.03 -33.03
N ARG A 472 -13.03 30.24 -34.20
CA ARG A 472 -12.48 31.56 -34.57
C ARG A 472 -13.58 32.49 -34.98
N LEU A 473 -13.48 33.77 -34.56
CA LEU A 473 -14.30 34.85 -35.05
C LEU A 473 -13.69 35.38 -36.37
N SER A 474 -14.52 35.87 -37.28
CA SER A 474 -14.07 36.63 -38.43
C SER A 474 -13.43 37.97 -38.01
N GLU A 475 -12.61 38.56 -38.87
CA GLU A 475 -11.98 39.85 -38.56
C GLU A 475 -13.01 40.96 -38.25
N SER A 476 -14.16 40.96 -38.95
CA SER A 476 -15.24 41.90 -38.68
C SER A 476 -15.91 41.68 -37.33
N GLU A 477 -16.11 40.46 -36.90
CA GLU A 477 -16.62 40.11 -35.57
C GLU A 477 -15.62 40.48 -34.48
N GLN A 478 -14.32 40.19 -34.66
CA GLN A 478 -13.29 40.58 -33.73
C GLN A 478 -13.25 42.10 -33.49
N GLU A 479 -13.37 42.90 -34.55
CA GLU A 479 -13.39 44.35 -34.40
C GLU A 479 -14.66 44.84 -33.70
N GLN A 480 -15.82 44.18 -33.90
CA GLN A 480 -17.06 44.49 -33.18
C GLN A 480 -16.92 44.25 -31.65
N PHE A 481 -16.28 43.18 -31.24
CA PHE A 481 -16.13 42.83 -29.83
C PHE A 481 -14.96 43.55 -29.15
N ARG A 482 -14.01 44.08 -29.87
CA ARG A 482 -12.77 44.67 -29.34
C ARG A 482 -13.02 45.75 -28.27
N GLN A 483 -14.02 46.62 -28.48
CA GLN A 483 -14.32 47.64 -27.49
C GLN A 483 -14.96 47.06 -26.23
N LEU A 484 -15.74 45.98 -26.33
CA LEU A 484 -16.30 45.27 -25.18
C LEU A 484 -15.18 44.61 -24.34
N GLU A 485 -14.19 43.99 -25.00
CA GLU A 485 -13.03 43.42 -24.35
C GLU A 485 -12.27 44.45 -23.51
N LEU A 486 -11.93 45.60 -24.12
CA LEU A 486 -11.20 46.69 -23.46
C LEU A 486 -11.98 47.32 -22.30
N ASP A 487 -13.28 47.58 -22.50
CA ASP A 487 -14.13 48.17 -21.47
C ASP A 487 -14.28 47.24 -20.28
N MET A 488 -14.42 45.92 -20.52
CA MET A 488 -14.52 44.91 -19.47
C MET A 488 -13.20 44.71 -18.72
N GLU A 489 -12.06 44.65 -19.42
CA GLU A 489 -10.73 44.61 -18.77
C GLU A 489 -10.53 45.83 -17.85
N GLY A 490 -10.81 47.03 -18.36
CA GLY A 490 -10.67 48.24 -17.58
C GLY A 490 -11.64 48.33 -16.40
N HIS A 491 -12.84 47.76 -16.51
CA HIS A 491 -13.80 47.70 -15.42
C HIS A 491 -13.39 46.68 -14.34
N LEU A 492 -12.98 45.49 -14.73
CA LEU A 492 -12.50 44.46 -13.81
C LEU A 492 -11.29 44.94 -13.00
N LEU A 493 -10.33 45.59 -13.65
CA LEU A 493 -9.15 46.15 -12.97
C LEU A 493 -9.55 47.22 -11.92
N ARG A 494 -10.48 48.14 -12.27
CA ARG A 494 -10.98 49.18 -11.34
C ARG A 494 -11.80 48.60 -10.17
N SER A 495 -12.40 47.43 -10.36
CA SER A 495 -13.19 46.76 -9.34
C SER A 495 -12.33 45.93 -8.38
N GLY A 496 -10.99 45.99 -8.51
CA GLY A 496 -10.06 45.27 -7.65
C GLY A 496 -9.89 43.79 -8.03
N ALA A 497 -10.37 43.38 -9.19
CA ALA A 497 -10.05 42.05 -9.73
C ALA A 497 -8.55 41.96 -10.04
N GLU A 498 -7.98 40.77 -9.92
CA GLU A 498 -6.65 40.49 -10.44
C GLU A 498 -6.57 40.84 -11.94
N GLU A 499 -5.37 41.06 -12.47
CA GLU A 499 -5.20 41.38 -13.88
C GLU A 499 -5.80 40.26 -14.76
N VAL A 500 -6.87 40.57 -15.48
CA VAL A 500 -7.63 39.63 -16.32
C VAL A 500 -7.58 40.14 -17.75
N ARG A 501 -7.15 39.30 -18.70
CA ARG A 501 -7.28 39.54 -20.13
C ARG A 501 -8.63 39.02 -20.60
N VAL A 502 -9.40 39.86 -21.24
CA VAL A 502 -10.71 39.49 -21.81
C VAL A 502 -10.54 39.22 -23.30
N GLN A 503 -11.09 38.14 -23.78
CA GLN A 503 -11.16 37.82 -25.20
C GLN A 503 -12.54 37.24 -25.53
N VAL A 504 -13.04 37.53 -26.73
CA VAL A 504 -14.29 36.94 -27.19
C VAL A 504 -13.99 35.77 -28.13
N ARG A 505 -14.66 34.66 -27.88
CA ARG A 505 -14.53 33.41 -28.63
C ARG A 505 -15.92 32.84 -28.89
N ARG A 506 -16.05 32.02 -29.90
CA ARG A 506 -17.29 31.27 -30.14
C ARG A 506 -17.14 29.87 -29.58
N PHE A 507 -18.04 29.48 -28.69
CA PHE A 507 -18.04 28.10 -28.15
C PHE A 507 -19.45 27.67 -27.75
N GLU A 508 -19.61 26.37 -27.61
CA GLU A 508 -20.82 25.70 -27.12
C GLU A 508 -20.58 25.19 -25.68
N PRO A 509 -21.62 25.15 -24.83
CA PRO A 509 -23.01 25.48 -25.12
C PRO A 509 -23.25 27.02 -25.10
N GLU A 510 -24.26 27.48 -25.85
CA GLU A 510 -24.57 28.90 -25.97
C GLU A 510 -25.03 29.56 -24.66
N ASP A 511 -25.60 28.77 -23.72
CA ASP A 511 -26.03 29.25 -22.40
C ASP A 511 -24.86 29.59 -21.47
N LEU A 512 -23.64 29.19 -21.79
CA LEU A 512 -22.43 29.49 -21.00
C LEU A 512 -21.83 30.83 -21.46
N PRO A 513 -21.95 31.93 -20.65
CA PRO A 513 -21.55 33.27 -21.09
C PRO A 513 -20.04 33.47 -21.14
N ALA A 514 -19.29 32.80 -20.24
CA ALA A 514 -17.85 32.95 -20.17
C ALA A 514 -17.19 31.75 -19.51
N VAL A 515 -15.92 31.52 -19.82
CA VAL A 515 -15.03 30.56 -19.18
C VAL A 515 -13.70 31.22 -18.83
N ILE A 516 -13.09 30.77 -17.73
CA ILE A 516 -11.74 31.18 -17.34
C ILE A 516 -10.75 30.13 -17.80
N ILE A 517 -9.77 30.57 -18.59
CA ILE A 517 -8.68 29.73 -19.06
C ILE A 517 -7.40 30.18 -18.37
N GLU A 518 -6.70 29.21 -17.77
CA GLU A 518 -5.40 29.46 -17.16
C GLU A 518 -4.28 29.11 -18.16
N THR A 519 -3.24 29.94 -18.18
CA THR A 519 -2.07 29.61 -19.01
C THR A 519 -1.21 28.58 -18.29
N ALA A 520 -0.50 27.71 -19.04
CA ALA A 520 0.41 26.70 -18.49
C ALA A 520 1.48 27.33 -17.56
N GLU A 521 1.83 28.56 -17.79
CA GLU A 521 2.79 29.34 -17.01
C GLU A 521 2.22 29.74 -15.64
N SER A 522 0.95 30.22 -15.59
CA SER A 522 0.29 30.58 -14.34
C SER A 522 -0.01 29.34 -13.46
N GLU A 523 -0.17 28.17 -14.08
CA GLU A 523 -0.32 26.90 -13.37
C GLU A 523 1.00 26.43 -12.74
N ALA A 524 2.11 26.54 -13.46
CA ALA A 524 3.43 26.17 -12.93
C ALA A 524 3.79 27.03 -11.70
N GLU A 525 3.43 28.29 -11.74
CA GLU A 525 3.64 29.23 -10.63
C GLU A 525 2.77 28.90 -9.42
N ARG A 526 1.49 28.54 -9.60
CA ARG A 526 0.64 28.09 -8.48
C ARG A 526 1.06 26.75 -7.89
N LYS A 527 1.53 25.82 -8.72
CA LYS A 527 2.14 24.58 -8.21
C LYS A 527 3.37 24.90 -7.36
N LEU A 528 4.17 25.89 -7.76
CA LEU A 528 5.29 26.39 -6.98
C LEU A 528 4.81 27.09 -5.70
N GLU A 529 3.80 27.95 -5.77
CA GLU A 529 3.18 28.62 -4.63
C GLU A 529 2.61 27.64 -3.60
N SER A 530 1.86 26.62 -4.06
CA SER A 530 1.34 25.56 -3.21
C SER A 530 2.46 24.75 -2.54
N ARG A 531 3.56 24.49 -3.24
CA ARG A 531 4.74 23.84 -2.68
C ARG A 531 5.48 24.73 -1.69
N LEU A 532 5.62 26.01 -1.99
CA LEU A 532 6.25 26.98 -1.11
C LEU A 532 5.41 27.23 0.16
N THR A 533 4.08 27.30 0.03
CA THR A 533 3.16 27.42 1.17
C THR A 533 3.23 26.16 2.05
N ALA A 534 3.37 24.98 1.46
CA ALA A 534 3.59 23.73 2.20
C ALA A 534 4.97 23.66 2.87
N LEU A 535 5.98 24.32 2.30
CA LEU A 535 7.35 24.43 2.84
C LEU A 535 7.51 25.61 3.81
N ALA A 536 6.71 26.67 3.72
CA ALA A 536 6.73 27.87 4.58
C ALA A 536 6.28 27.60 6.03
N LEU A 537 6.02 26.34 6.38
CA LEU A 537 5.96 25.88 7.78
C LEU A 537 7.33 25.87 8.47
N THR A 538 8.40 26.30 7.80
CA THR A 538 9.74 26.48 8.38
C THR A 538 10.24 27.89 8.07
N ASP A 539 10.45 28.70 9.10
CA ASP A 539 10.81 30.14 9.11
C ASP A 539 12.00 30.60 8.21
N ALA A 540 12.72 29.67 7.58
CA ALA A 540 13.93 29.97 6.81
C ALA A 540 13.70 30.37 5.33
N PHE A 541 12.46 30.30 4.81
CA PHE A 541 12.17 30.52 3.39
C PHE A 541 11.14 31.64 3.12
N ASP A 542 10.75 32.39 4.13
CA ASP A 542 9.62 33.34 4.05
C ASP A 542 9.85 34.48 3.03
N ASP A 543 11.06 34.98 2.91
CA ASP A 543 11.37 36.10 1.99
C ASP A 543 11.41 35.67 0.51
N LEU A 544 12.00 34.50 0.21
CA LEU A 544 12.02 33.93 -1.15
C LEU A 544 10.62 33.50 -1.61
N ALA A 545 9.82 32.97 -0.69
CA ALA A 545 8.43 32.61 -0.96
C ALA A 545 7.56 33.84 -1.24
N ARG A 546 7.75 34.95 -0.48
CA ARG A 546 7.06 36.22 -0.73
C ARG A 546 7.42 36.84 -2.07
N GLU A 547 8.70 36.86 -2.44
CA GLU A 547 9.15 37.43 -3.70
C GLU A 547 8.63 36.63 -4.90
N ALA A 548 8.61 35.30 -4.82
CA ALA A 548 8.00 34.41 -5.81
C ALA A 548 6.48 34.61 -5.89
N LEU A 549 5.79 34.78 -4.76
CA LEU A 549 4.36 35.08 -4.69
C LEU A 549 4.01 36.44 -5.31
N GLU A 550 4.83 37.48 -5.09
CA GLU A 550 4.61 38.80 -5.68
C GLU A 550 4.85 38.83 -7.20
N GLN A 551 5.77 38.01 -7.69
CA GLN A 551 5.99 37.85 -9.14
C GLN A 551 4.88 37.04 -9.81
N SER A 552 4.34 36.01 -9.12
CA SER A 552 3.23 35.18 -9.60
C SER A 552 1.91 35.98 -9.75
N ARG A 553 1.66 36.95 -8.89
CA ARG A 553 0.46 37.81 -8.94
C ARG A 553 0.37 38.73 -10.16
N ARG A 554 1.39 38.78 -10.99
CA ARG A 554 1.49 39.75 -12.12
C ARG A 554 1.03 39.18 -13.46
N ARG A 555 0.56 37.95 -13.57
CA ARG A 555 0.16 37.37 -14.85
C ARG A 555 -1.35 37.29 -15.02
N PRO A 556 -1.88 37.87 -16.13
CA PRO A 556 -3.33 37.99 -16.32
C PRO A 556 -3.97 36.61 -16.58
N ARG A 557 -5.08 36.35 -15.91
CA ARG A 557 -6.01 35.28 -16.28
C ARG A 557 -6.69 35.65 -17.60
N ARG A 558 -7.09 34.64 -18.38
CA ARG A 558 -7.87 34.85 -19.59
C ARG A 558 -9.34 34.54 -19.32
N LEU A 559 -10.20 35.56 -19.50
CA LEU A 559 -11.64 35.40 -19.52
C LEU A 559 -12.10 35.31 -20.97
N SER A 560 -12.60 34.16 -21.39
CA SER A 560 -13.16 33.97 -22.73
C SER A 560 -14.67 34.16 -22.67
N LEU A 561 -15.17 35.23 -23.29
CA LEU A 561 -16.60 35.50 -23.45
C LEU A 561 -17.14 34.73 -24.66
N ASN A 562 -18.36 34.21 -24.56
CA ASN A 562 -18.99 33.48 -25.65
C ASN A 562 -19.74 34.37 -26.61
N ALA A 563 -19.24 34.51 -27.84
CA ALA A 563 -19.87 35.31 -28.90
C ALA A 563 -21.28 34.83 -29.29
N SER A 564 -21.65 33.60 -28.98
CA SER A 564 -22.99 33.04 -29.25
C SER A 564 -23.96 33.22 -28.08
N ASN A 565 -23.46 33.68 -26.91
CA ASN A 565 -24.31 33.79 -25.72
C ASN A 565 -25.20 35.06 -25.79
N PRO A 566 -26.53 34.97 -25.56
CA PRO A 566 -27.45 36.10 -25.63
C PRO A 566 -27.10 37.26 -24.69
N LEU A 567 -26.56 36.94 -23.46
CA LEU A 567 -26.16 38.00 -22.52
C LEU A 567 -24.94 38.76 -23.03
N VAL A 568 -23.95 38.08 -23.62
CA VAL A 568 -22.75 38.70 -24.19
C VAL A 568 -23.12 39.59 -25.40
N LEU A 569 -24.02 39.10 -26.27
CA LEU A 569 -24.54 39.90 -27.39
C LEU A 569 -25.31 41.14 -26.92
N ARG A 570 -26.06 41.00 -25.80
CA ARG A 570 -26.75 42.14 -25.22
C ARG A 570 -25.77 43.14 -24.61
N LEU A 571 -24.73 42.72 -23.94
CA LEU A 571 -23.65 43.57 -23.43
C LEU A 571 -22.92 44.34 -24.56
N LEU A 572 -22.85 43.74 -25.75
CA LEU A 572 -22.28 44.41 -26.93
C LEU A 572 -23.14 45.60 -27.40
N ALA A 573 -24.49 45.49 -27.29
CA ALA A 573 -25.45 46.49 -27.78
C ALA A 573 -25.76 47.60 -26.77
N GLU A 574 -25.55 47.37 -25.47
CA GLU A 574 -25.92 48.30 -24.40
C GLU A 574 -24.87 49.42 -24.17
N ASP A 575 -25.34 50.56 -23.61
CA ASP A 575 -24.41 51.63 -23.18
C ASP A 575 -23.61 51.21 -21.94
N ARG A 576 -22.33 51.02 -22.13
CA ARG A 576 -21.39 50.57 -21.08
C ARG A 576 -21.09 51.64 -20.03
N ARG A 577 -21.63 52.85 -20.14
CA ARG A 577 -21.62 53.87 -19.10
C ARG A 577 -22.69 53.61 -18.04
N ASN A 578 -23.71 52.80 -18.38
CA ASN A 578 -24.77 52.42 -17.46
C ASN A 578 -24.17 51.59 -16.29
N PRO A 579 -24.40 52.00 -15.03
CA PRO A 579 -23.93 51.29 -13.87
C PRO A 579 -24.39 49.81 -13.82
N LEU A 580 -25.61 49.52 -14.24
CA LEU A 580 -26.15 48.17 -14.27
C LEU A 580 -25.37 47.29 -15.25
N VAL A 581 -25.05 47.80 -16.44
CA VAL A 581 -24.24 47.06 -17.44
C VAL A 581 -22.86 46.72 -16.88
N ARG A 582 -22.26 47.63 -16.11
CA ARG A 582 -20.97 47.37 -15.42
C ARG A 582 -21.07 46.29 -14.36
N GLU A 583 -22.13 46.30 -13.56
CA GLU A 583 -22.38 45.24 -12.57
C GLU A 583 -22.64 43.87 -13.24
N VAL A 584 -23.33 43.84 -14.39
CA VAL A 584 -23.53 42.62 -15.16
C VAL A 584 -22.21 42.11 -15.74
N MET A 585 -21.31 42.96 -16.24
CA MET A 585 -19.95 42.56 -16.66
C MET A 585 -19.17 41.90 -15.53
N LEU A 586 -19.21 42.51 -14.33
CA LEU A 586 -18.59 41.94 -13.14
C LEU A 586 -19.25 40.60 -12.75
N GLY A 587 -20.58 40.50 -12.91
CA GLY A 587 -21.35 39.26 -12.68
C GLY A 587 -20.94 38.13 -13.61
N VAL A 588 -20.70 38.41 -14.89
CA VAL A 588 -20.21 37.42 -15.85
C VAL A 588 -18.83 36.87 -15.42
N TYR A 589 -17.93 37.77 -15.01
CA TYR A 589 -16.61 37.34 -14.47
C TYR A 589 -16.74 36.50 -13.20
N HIS A 590 -17.51 36.97 -12.21
CA HIS A 590 -17.71 36.23 -10.96
C HIS A 590 -18.41 34.90 -11.18
N SER A 591 -19.37 34.81 -12.10
CA SER A 591 -20.02 33.57 -12.49
C SER A 591 -19.00 32.58 -13.07
N ALA A 592 -18.15 33.03 -14.00
CA ALA A 592 -17.10 32.21 -14.58
C ALA A 592 -16.06 31.76 -13.52
N LEU A 593 -15.73 32.65 -12.57
CA LEU A 593 -14.83 32.32 -11.46
C LEU A 593 -15.41 31.23 -10.55
N LEU A 594 -16.68 31.36 -10.17
CA LEU A 594 -17.40 30.36 -9.39
C LEU A 594 -17.48 29.02 -10.14
N TYR A 595 -17.78 29.08 -11.42
CA TYR A 595 -17.98 27.92 -12.28
C TYR A 595 -16.67 27.18 -12.60
N SER A 596 -15.54 27.88 -12.56
CA SER A 596 -14.21 27.29 -12.72
C SER A 596 -13.75 26.54 -11.47
N HIS A 597 -14.50 26.59 -10.36
CA HIS A 597 -14.11 26.06 -9.05
C HIS A 597 -12.68 26.45 -8.61
N ASN A 598 -12.15 27.54 -9.16
CA ASN A 598 -10.92 28.11 -8.66
C ASN A 598 -11.11 28.39 -7.18
N LEU A 599 -10.16 27.92 -6.36
CA LEU A 599 -10.17 28.20 -4.93
C LEU A 599 -10.36 29.71 -4.74
N LEU A 600 -11.57 30.10 -4.36
CA LEU A 600 -11.86 31.48 -4.03
C LEU A 600 -10.96 31.84 -2.85
N THR A 601 -10.03 32.74 -3.08
CA THR A 601 -9.34 33.34 -1.96
C THR A 601 -10.37 34.05 -1.06
N PRO A 602 -10.14 34.19 0.24
CA PRO A 602 -11.06 34.92 1.11
C PRO A 602 -11.47 36.29 0.54
N SER A 603 -10.52 37.00 -0.08
CA SER A 603 -10.75 38.28 -0.72
C SER A 603 -11.69 38.17 -1.95
N ASN A 604 -11.50 37.16 -2.80
CA ASN A 604 -12.37 36.93 -3.94
C ASN A 604 -13.77 36.48 -3.52
N ALA A 605 -13.89 35.65 -2.46
CA ALA A 605 -15.18 35.25 -1.93
C ALA A 605 -15.98 36.43 -1.38
N GLU A 606 -15.32 37.37 -0.68
CA GLU A 606 -15.93 38.60 -0.18
C GLU A 606 -16.36 39.53 -1.32
N ALA A 607 -15.52 39.66 -2.36
CA ALA A 607 -15.85 40.43 -3.53
C ALA A 607 -17.07 39.88 -4.30
N VAL A 608 -17.11 38.54 -4.50
CA VAL A 608 -18.25 37.86 -5.13
C VAL A 608 -19.52 38.05 -4.30
N HIS A 609 -19.44 37.85 -2.98
CA HIS A 609 -20.59 38.04 -2.08
C HIS A 609 -21.11 39.49 -2.15
N GLY A 610 -20.23 40.46 -1.96
CA GLY A 610 -20.60 41.87 -2.02
C GLY A 610 -21.21 42.30 -3.38
N HIS A 611 -20.71 41.73 -4.46
CA HIS A 611 -21.26 41.94 -5.78
C HIS A 611 -22.68 41.35 -5.94
N LEU A 612 -22.90 40.09 -5.49
CA LEU A 612 -24.23 39.45 -5.54
C LEU A 612 -25.25 40.26 -4.74
N VAL A 613 -24.89 40.74 -3.54
CA VAL A 613 -25.75 41.59 -2.71
C VAL A 613 -26.11 42.89 -3.45
N ARG A 614 -25.16 43.55 -4.13
CA ARG A 614 -25.41 44.75 -4.93
C ARG A 614 -26.36 44.47 -6.09
N LEU A 615 -26.12 43.39 -6.86
CA LEU A 615 -27.00 43.00 -7.97
C LEU A 615 -28.45 42.76 -7.49
N CYS A 616 -28.62 42.01 -6.41
CA CYS A 616 -29.94 41.77 -5.80
C CYS A 616 -30.60 43.09 -5.37
N SER A 617 -29.84 44.00 -4.77
CA SER A 617 -30.34 45.32 -4.34
C SER A 617 -30.76 46.19 -5.52
N MET A 618 -29.99 46.24 -6.61
CA MET A 618 -30.32 46.95 -7.82
C MET A 618 -31.56 46.35 -8.51
N SER A 619 -31.66 45.03 -8.60
CA SER A 619 -32.83 44.35 -9.16
C SER A 619 -34.10 44.61 -8.37
N LEU A 620 -34.04 44.78 -7.06
CA LEU A 620 -35.17 45.13 -6.20
C LEU A 620 -35.55 46.63 -6.37
N ALA A 621 -34.57 47.50 -6.52
CA ALA A 621 -34.84 48.93 -6.77
C ALA A 621 -35.51 49.19 -8.12
N ASP A 622 -35.10 48.44 -9.17
CA ASP A 622 -35.76 48.46 -10.49
C ASP A 622 -37.07 47.65 -10.51
N GLY A 623 -37.36 46.86 -9.51
CA GLY A 623 -38.57 46.00 -9.41
C GLY A 623 -39.85 46.82 -9.37
N GLU A 624 -39.83 48.07 -8.89
CA GLU A 624 -40.96 48.98 -9.05
C GLU A 624 -41.23 49.35 -10.53
N ALA A 625 -40.22 49.33 -11.39
CA ALA A 625 -40.37 49.48 -12.82
C ALA A 625 -40.81 48.17 -13.52
N LEU A 626 -40.35 47.01 -13.01
CA LEU A 626 -40.72 45.69 -13.52
C LEU A 626 -42.18 45.28 -13.12
N LEU A 627 -42.71 45.78 -12.01
CA LEU A 627 -44.12 45.61 -11.66
C LEU A 627 -45.09 46.34 -12.62
N ARG A 628 -44.58 47.19 -13.48
CA ARG A 628 -45.35 47.82 -14.60
C ARG A 628 -45.34 46.97 -15.87
N TYR A 629 -44.50 45.93 -15.96
CA TYR A 629 -44.51 44.94 -17.01
C TYR A 629 -45.30 43.72 -16.53
N ARG A 630 -46.58 43.67 -16.80
CA ARG A 630 -47.37 42.45 -16.77
C ARG A 630 -47.07 41.69 -18.06
N PRO A 631 -46.53 40.47 -18.03
CA PRO A 631 -46.72 39.55 -19.14
C PRO A 631 -48.22 39.19 -19.11
N GLU A 632 -48.93 39.46 -20.16
CA GLU A 632 -50.25 38.92 -20.40
C GLU A 632 -50.07 37.38 -20.53
N ASP A 633 -50.74 36.68 -19.65
CA ASP A 633 -51.19 35.27 -19.74
C ASP A 633 -50.18 34.22 -20.25
N GLU A 634 -49.40 33.70 -19.33
CA GLU A 634 -49.10 32.26 -19.35
C GLU A 634 -49.69 31.62 -18.08
N GLU A 635 -50.83 30.94 -18.25
CA GLU A 635 -51.42 30.03 -17.26
C GLU A 635 -50.42 28.96 -16.89
N LEU A 636 -49.91 28.99 -15.66
CA LEU A 636 -49.21 27.89 -15.05
C LEU A 636 -50.26 26.80 -14.72
N ASP A 637 -50.41 25.85 -15.62
CA ASP A 637 -51.03 24.57 -15.33
C ASP A 637 -50.25 23.82 -14.22
N LEU A 638 -50.65 24.04 -13.01
CA LEU A 638 -50.33 23.17 -11.89
C LEU A 638 -51.25 21.94 -11.95
N VAL A 639 -50.77 20.87 -12.52
CA VAL A 639 -51.43 19.56 -12.38
C VAL A 639 -50.42 18.54 -11.83
N GLY A 640 -50.77 18.01 -10.64
CA GLY A 640 -50.54 16.66 -10.20
C GLY A 640 -49.20 16.28 -9.60
#